data_e9656bd1fc5d1c28beda5a190f3ab373
#
_entry.id   e9656bd1fc5d1c28beda5a190f3ab373
#
_cell.length_a   1.000
_cell.length_b   1.000
_cell.length_c   1.000
_cell.angle_alpha   90.00
_cell.angle_beta   90.00
_cell.angle_gamma   90.00
#
_symmetry.space_group_name_H-M   'P 1'
#
loop_
_entity.id
_entity.type
_entity.pdbx_description
1 polymer ?
#
loop_
_entity_poly.entity_id
_entity_poly.type
_entity_poly.pdbx_seq_one_letter_code
_entity_poly.pdbx_strand_id
1 'polypeptide(L)'
;MTTTRAVRAVGTPGRARWRPVIVPSALVILAVAGASASVVEPGTAAAAPVAHPAPAGWARPNVVGLPAGWTQTWSTGVLPDTGQPIALSSPVLADLDGQPSAVVGDRRGSVYAYHLDSQSPSGTSVTGWPTTDDSGPIDSTPSTIPAPGGLATVLIGSGNDFNPVSGGYQAFLASGARKWFTPVVNPTSDTSPAGGVQAGIAVGQLRPGQLDAFAGSLGQVSYALDAASGAPLTGWPFFNSDSTHSTAALGDLYGTGQTEIVDGGDQTTGSGRGQSYTDGGHVRILTGQGDQVCRADTDQVVDSSPAVGGFLSGGATGIAVGTGLFFPGASDTNAVKAYDTRCRLRWSAQLDGSTFSSPALSDVRGNGSLDVIEGTDQGTGRSGSVWVLDGATGQTLWKATDIGRIIGSVVTADLAGAGYADVIVPTISGALVFDGRSGVQIATLSPFLGLQNSPLVTEDPNGTIGITLAGYVAGAPGGLGQIDHYEIAGSNGARAVGPGTWPMFHHDPQLTGNAGGTTPRGSVAPCDLPAAVVGGYVLAASDGGVFTFPGNRPFCGSTGNERLTQPIVGMAVAPASGGYWEVAADGGIFAFGGAGFFGSMGGKHLNSPVVGMAATPDGGGYWEVAQDGGIFAFGDAQFLGSVAGEPLNQPVVGISSTADGKGYRMVAADGGIFTFGDAPYAGSTGGQRLNAPMVATVNDPDTGGYWEVAADGGVFSYGGARYLGSTGGSPLAAPIVGMAETSNGSGYELVSADGGVYAYGSAPFFGSMGGKPLHMPVVALVGS
;
A
#
# COMPACT_ATOMS: atom_id res chain seq x y z
N MET A 1 -34.81 76.12 22.73
CA MET A 1 -33.50 76.65 23.13
C MET A 1 -32.44 75.65 22.72
N THR A 2 -31.76 76.02 21.70
CA THR A 2 -30.72 75.27 20.93
C THR A 2 -29.40 75.39 21.65
N THR A 3 -28.67 74.28 21.81
CA THR A 3 -27.25 74.36 22.06
C THR A 3 -26.55 73.25 21.21
N THR A 4 -25.97 73.72 20.15
CA THR A 4 -25.03 73.03 19.26
C THR A 4 -23.76 72.73 20.01
N ARG A 5 -23.29 71.48 19.99
CA ARG A 5 -21.92 71.09 20.37
C ARG A 5 -21.19 70.53 19.16
N ALA A 6 -20.12 71.21 18.78
CA ALA A 6 -19.17 70.85 17.73
C ALA A 6 -18.46 69.57 18.05
N VAL A 7 -18.45 68.61 17.10
CA VAL A 7 -17.64 67.42 17.11
C VAL A 7 -16.33 67.76 16.38
N ARG A 8 -15.23 67.69 17.11
CA ARG A 8 -13.85 67.70 16.55
C ARG A 8 -13.62 66.42 15.77
N ALA A 9 -13.27 66.57 14.50
CA ALA A 9 -12.75 65.51 13.70
C ALA A 9 -11.37 65.07 14.23
N VAL A 10 -11.26 63.82 14.63
CA VAL A 10 -9.99 63.14 14.91
C VAL A 10 -9.55 62.51 13.60
N GLY A 11 -8.38 62.91 13.11
CA GLY A 11 -7.79 62.41 11.89
C GLY A 11 -7.46 60.91 11.98
N THR A 12 -7.81 60.18 10.95
CA THR A 12 -7.42 58.80 10.70
C THR A 12 -5.93 58.71 10.50
N PRO A 13 -5.20 57.76 11.13
CA PRO A 13 -3.82 57.47 10.80
C PRO A 13 -3.81 56.80 9.42
N GLY A 14 -2.88 57.25 8.59
CA GLY A 14 -2.68 56.72 7.25
C GLY A 14 -2.37 55.23 7.27
N ARG A 15 -3.04 54.50 6.41
CA ARG A 15 -2.72 53.13 6.08
C ARG A 15 -1.29 53.09 5.55
N ALA A 16 -0.36 52.59 6.38
CA ALA A 16 0.90 52.08 5.90
C ALA A 16 0.56 50.87 5.02
N ARG A 17 0.81 50.98 3.72
CA ARG A 17 0.79 49.85 2.80
C ARG A 17 2.01 48.98 3.19
N TRP A 18 1.78 47.95 3.95
CA TRP A 18 2.70 46.84 4.05
C TRP A 18 2.61 46.13 2.71
N ARG A 19 3.67 46.18 1.92
CA ARG A 19 3.89 45.20 0.85
C ARG A 19 4.20 43.88 1.57
N PRO A 20 3.50 42.80 1.26
CA PRO A 20 3.99 41.50 1.70
C PRO A 20 5.37 41.34 1.07
N VAL A 21 6.38 41.19 1.91
CA VAL A 21 7.66 40.67 1.50
C VAL A 21 7.38 39.17 1.33
N ILE A 22 7.15 38.77 0.09
CA ILE A 22 7.22 37.38 -0.28
C ILE A 22 8.68 37.00 -0.03
N VAL A 23 8.96 36.37 1.10
CA VAL A 23 10.17 35.62 1.28
C VAL A 23 9.89 34.29 0.57
N PRO A 24 10.48 34.04 -0.61
CA PRO A 24 10.33 32.75 -1.23
C PRO A 24 10.84 31.72 -0.20
N SER A 25 10.15 30.63 -0.03
CA SER A 25 10.65 29.46 0.69
C SER A 25 11.98 29.11 0.03
N ALA A 26 13.04 29.69 0.54
CA ALA A 26 14.36 29.52 -0.03
C ALA A 26 14.85 28.13 0.41
N LEU A 27 14.42 27.12 -0.31
CA LEU A 27 15.26 25.95 -0.51
C LEU A 27 16.54 26.50 -1.17
N VAL A 28 17.58 26.74 -0.38
CA VAL A 28 18.86 27.24 -0.88
C VAL A 28 19.51 26.13 -1.69
N ILE A 29 19.06 26.00 -2.94
CA ILE A 29 19.79 25.28 -3.98
C ILE A 29 20.81 26.28 -4.49
N LEU A 30 22.08 26.10 -4.12
CA LEU A 30 23.16 26.87 -4.72
C LEU A 30 23.17 26.66 -6.23
N ALA A 31 22.62 27.64 -6.96
CA ALA A 31 22.88 27.77 -8.39
C ALA A 31 24.33 28.21 -8.57
N VAL A 32 25.17 27.32 -9.06
CA VAL A 32 26.49 27.69 -9.55
C VAL A 32 26.28 28.33 -10.94
N ALA A 33 26.46 29.64 -10.99
CA ALA A 33 26.34 30.44 -12.21
C ALA A 33 27.44 30.10 -13.21
N GLY A 34 27.07 30.14 -14.47
CA GLY A 34 27.68 29.67 -15.64
C GLY A 34 29.02 30.25 -16.10
N ALA A 35 29.60 29.52 -17.00
CA ALA A 35 30.53 30.03 -18.02
C ALA A 35 30.28 29.29 -19.35
N SER A 36 30.17 30.11 -20.36
CA SER A 36 29.96 29.98 -21.76
C SER A 36 30.43 28.73 -22.51
N ALA A 37 29.60 28.41 -23.51
CA ALA A 37 29.70 27.35 -24.49
C ALA A 37 30.96 27.36 -25.36
N SER A 38 31.43 26.16 -25.69
CA SER A 38 32.09 25.86 -26.95
C SER A 38 31.61 24.52 -27.51
N VAL A 39 31.21 24.58 -28.76
CA VAL A 39 30.71 23.49 -29.63
C VAL A 39 31.84 22.46 -29.84
N VAL A 40 31.57 21.17 -29.67
CA VAL A 40 32.37 20.08 -30.24
C VAL A 40 31.43 19.02 -30.82
N GLU A 41 31.71 18.66 -32.06
CA GLU A 41 31.02 17.67 -32.90
C GLU A 41 31.16 16.21 -32.39
N PRO A 42 30.30 15.27 -32.85
CA PRO A 42 30.20 13.93 -32.32
C PRO A 42 31.19 12.92 -32.95
N GLY A 43 31.78 12.10 -32.13
CA GLY A 43 32.64 11.01 -32.58
C GLY A 43 32.91 9.95 -31.55
N THR A 44 32.23 8.82 -31.69
CA THR A 44 32.68 7.44 -31.43
C THR A 44 33.04 6.95 -30.04
N ALA A 45 32.47 5.78 -29.73
CA ALA A 45 32.88 4.70 -28.83
C ALA A 45 32.59 4.89 -27.33
N ALA A 46 31.79 3.95 -26.81
CA ALA A 46 31.56 3.75 -25.40
C ALA A 46 32.89 3.55 -24.63
N ALA A 47 33.23 4.53 -23.83
CA ALA A 47 34.29 4.41 -22.83
C ALA A 47 33.66 4.02 -21.50
N ALA A 48 34.35 3.15 -20.75
CA ALA A 48 34.03 2.79 -19.38
C ALA A 48 33.79 4.04 -18.50
N PRO A 49 32.93 3.98 -17.46
CA PRO A 49 32.57 5.14 -16.67
C PRO A 49 33.82 5.78 -16.05
N VAL A 50 34.10 7.00 -16.46
CA VAL A 50 35.20 7.82 -15.91
C VAL A 50 34.70 8.34 -14.57
N ALA A 51 35.31 7.89 -13.48
CA ALA A 51 35.07 8.46 -12.16
C ALA A 51 35.45 9.95 -12.17
N HIS A 52 34.47 10.82 -12.11
CA HIS A 52 34.71 12.26 -11.97
C HIS A 52 35.13 12.57 -10.51
N PRO A 53 36.18 13.36 -10.28
CA PRO A 53 36.56 13.73 -8.94
C PRO A 53 35.50 14.62 -8.29
N ALA A 54 35.11 14.29 -7.06
CA ALA A 54 34.15 15.08 -6.29
C ALA A 54 34.62 16.56 -6.19
N PRO A 55 33.69 17.53 -6.25
CA PRO A 55 34.02 18.95 -6.09
C PRO A 55 34.76 19.20 -4.76
N ALA A 56 35.76 20.05 -4.79
CA ALA A 56 36.55 20.39 -3.60
C ALA A 56 35.64 20.97 -2.51
N GLY A 57 35.64 20.34 -1.35
CA GLY A 57 34.87 20.78 -0.17
C GLY A 57 33.67 19.92 0.22
N TRP A 58 33.41 18.83 -0.44
CA TRP A 58 32.42 17.86 0.02
C TRP A 58 33.02 16.90 1.04
N ALA A 59 32.41 16.78 2.22
CA ALA A 59 32.73 15.69 3.12
C ALA A 59 32.45 14.37 2.37
N ARG A 60 33.45 13.51 2.27
CA ARG A 60 33.25 12.17 1.69
C ARG A 60 32.47 11.36 2.74
N PRO A 61 31.28 10.83 2.42
CA PRO A 61 30.67 9.83 3.28
C PRO A 61 31.65 8.66 3.44
N ASN A 62 31.57 7.95 4.56
CA ASN A 62 32.24 6.67 4.68
C ASN A 62 31.66 5.74 3.61
N VAL A 63 32.38 5.54 2.52
CA VAL A 63 31.91 4.64 1.47
C VAL A 63 32.15 3.22 1.94
N VAL A 64 31.09 2.55 2.38
CA VAL A 64 31.10 1.12 2.66
C VAL A 64 30.83 0.40 1.33
N GLY A 65 31.69 -0.55 0.97
CA GLY A 65 31.51 -1.33 -0.26
C GLY A 65 30.20 -2.16 -0.25
N LEU A 66 29.80 -2.63 -1.43
CA LEU A 66 28.63 -3.48 -1.54
C LEU A 66 28.89 -4.83 -0.84
N PRO A 67 27.92 -5.34 -0.05
CA PRO A 67 27.98 -6.69 0.51
C PRO A 67 28.02 -7.76 -0.60
N ALA A 68 28.46 -8.94 -0.24
CA ALA A 68 28.46 -10.09 -1.16
C ALA A 68 27.02 -10.38 -1.64
N GLY A 69 26.84 -10.55 -2.95
CA GLY A 69 25.52 -10.79 -3.56
C GLY A 69 24.75 -9.53 -3.95
N TRP A 70 25.28 -8.33 -3.67
CA TRP A 70 24.71 -7.07 -4.11
C TRP A 70 25.39 -6.59 -5.39
N THR A 71 24.63 -6.27 -6.42
CA THR A 71 25.17 -5.87 -7.72
C THR A 71 24.39 -4.68 -8.29
N GLN A 72 25.09 -3.68 -8.84
CA GLN A 72 24.45 -2.71 -9.71
C GLN A 72 24.23 -3.40 -11.08
N THR A 73 22.98 -3.64 -11.44
CA THR A 73 22.63 -4.38 -12.66
C THR A 73 22.53 -3.45 -13.87
N TRP A 74 22.01 -2.25 -13.69
CA TRP A 74 21.99 -1.27 -14.75
C TRP A 74 22.01 0.18 -14.22
N SER A 75 22.40 1.10 -15.13
CA SER A 75 22.36 2.54 -14.93
C SER A 75 22.03 3.21 -16.27
N THR A 76 21.11 4.16 -16.27
CA THR A 76 20.79 4.92 -17.48
C THR A 76 21.98 5.76 -17.97
N GLY A 77 22.99 5.96 -17.09
CA GLY A 77 23.91 7.05 -17.27
C GLY A 77 23.17 8.39 -17.22
N VAL A 78 23.82 9.42 -17.74
CA VAL A 78 23.25 10.77 -17.74
C VAL A 78 22.08 10.86 -18.72
N LEU A 79 20.90 11.27 -18.22
CA LEU A 79 19.71 11.50 -19.03
C LEU A 79 19.80 12.82 -19.82
N PRO A 80 19.11 12.93 -20.99
CA PRO A 80 19.16 14.13 -21.84
C PRO A 80 18.19 15.22 -21.33
N ASP A 81 18.24 15.55 -20.03
CA ASP A 81 17.32 16.47 -19.37
C ASP A 81 17.73 17.95 -19.45
N THR A 82 18.82 18.25 -20.18
CA THR A 82 19.31 19.63 -20.45
C THR A 82 19.51 20.47 -19.19
N GLY A 83 19.93 19.87 -18.07
CA GLY A 83 20.19 20.54 -16.80
C GLY A 83 18.97 20.81 -15.94
N GLN A 84 17.88 20.08 -16.18
CA GLN A 84 16.66 20.06 -15.37
C GLN A 84 16.49 18.66 -14.75
N PRO A 85 17.19 18.35 -13.66
CA PRO A 85 17.41 16.99 -13.20
C PRO A 85 16.15 16.37 -12.55
N ILE A 86 16.22 15.06 -12.32
CA ILE A 86 15.36 14.40 -11.35
C ILE A 86 15.76 14.94 -9.97
N ALA A 87 14.84 15.62 -9.29
CA ALA A 87 15.07 16.21 -7.97
C ALA A 87 14.16 15.61 -6.91
N LEU A 88 12.97 16.14 -6.69
CA LEU A 88 12.08 15.73 -5.61
C LEU A 88 11.17 14.56 -6.00
N SER A 89 10.93 14.31 -7.29
CA SER A 89 10.14 13.18 -7.77
C SER A 89 10.82 11.86 -7.41
N SER A 90 10.16 11.02 -6.61
CA SER A 90 10.66 9.69 -6.24
C SER A 90 10.24 8.64 -7.28
N PRO A 91 11.06 7.62 -7.54
CA PRO A 91 10.65 6.51 -8.40
C PRO A 91 9.56 5.67 -7.73
N VAL A 92 8.56 5.28 -8.51
CA VAL A 92 7.41 4.48 -8.07
C VAL A 92 7.23 3.27 -8.98
N LEU A 93 6.80 2.15 -8.39
CA LEU A 93 6.52 0.91 -9.10
C LEU A 93 5.25 1.04 -9.96
N ALA A 94 5.33 0.65 -11.23
CA ALA A 94 4.21 0.58 -12.16
C ALA A 94 4.30 -0.65 -13.07
N ASP A 95 3.16 -1.19 -13.48
CA ASP A 95 3.04 -2.12 -14.61
C ASP A 95 2.46 -1.37 -15.81
N LEU A 96 3.28 -1.12 -16.83
CA LEU A 96 2.89 -0.33 -18.00
C LEU A 96 2.73 -1.17 -19.28
N ASP A 97 3.28 -2.37 -19.32
CA ASP A 97 3.26 -3.26 -20.49
C ASP A 97 3.30 -4.75 -20.14
N GLY A 98 3.03 -5.11 -18.89
CA GLY A 98 3.08 -6.46 -18.36
C GLY A 98 4.39 -6.80 -17.67
N GLN A 99 5.27 -5.80 -17.46
CA GLN A 99 6.54 -5.93 -16.73
C GLN A 99 6.67 -4.83 -15.67
N PRO A 100 7.29 -5.14 -14.52
CA PRO A 100 7.49 -4.15 -13.47
C PRO A 100 8.45 -3.05 -13.94
N SER A 101 8.07 -1.81 -13.73
CA SER A 101 8.82 -0.63 -14.18
C SER A 101 8.90 0.42 -13.07
N ALA A 102 10.00 1.17 -13.02
CA ALA A 102 10.13 2.37 -12.21
C ALA A 102 9.74 3.60 -13.01
N VAL A 103 8.85 4.44 -12.45
CA VAL A 103 8.37 5.69 -13.06
C VAL A 103 8.82 6.87 -12.23
N VAL A 104 9.39 7.92 -12.86
CA VAL A 104 9.90 9.12 -12.17
C VAL A 104 9.83 10.35 -13.06
N GLY A 105 9.64 11.54 -12.50
CA GLY A 105 9.60 12.82 -13.20
C GLY A 105 10.90 13.63 -13.09
N ASP A 106 11.12 14.56 -14.01
CA ASP A 106 12.20 15.53 -13.96
C ASP A 106 11.71 16.99 -14.02
N ARG A 107 12.61 17.93 -13.74
CA ARG A 107 12.30 19.38 -13.78
C ARG A 107 12.17 19.94 -15.19
N ARG A 108 12.45 19.18 -16.22
CA ARG A 108 12.13 19.53 -17.61
C ARG A 108 10.66 19.31 -17.94
N GLY A 109 9.93 18.53 -17.13
CA GLY A 109 8.58 18.06 -17.38
C GLY A 109 8.52 16.72 -18.08
N SER A 110 9.62 15.95 -18.09
CA SER A 110 9.64 14.60 -18.62
C SER A 110 9.30 13.59 -17.53
N VAL A 111 8.55 12.56 -17.89
CA VAL A 111 8.28 11.40 -17.06
C VAL A 111 8.93 10.19 -17.71
N TYR A 112 9.83 9.55 -17.01
CA TYR A 112 10.57 8.38 -17.44
C TYR A 112 9.95 7.11 -16.90
N ALA A 113 10.05 6.01 -17.66
CA ALA A 113 9.69 4.67 -17.19
C ALA A 113 10.75 3.68 -17.70
N TYR A 114 11.32 2.88 -16.79
CA TYR A 114 12.34 1.88 -17.09
C TYR A 114 11.96 0.53 -16.47
N HIS A 115 12.14 -0.56 -17.24
CA HIS A 115 11.94 -1.92 -16.74
C HIS A 115 12.94 -2.26 -15.64
N LEU A 116 12.46 -2.81 -14.53
CA LEU A 116 13.30 -3.18 -13.39
C LEU A 116 14.14 -4.43 -13.66
N ASP A 117 13.62 -5.36 -14.45
CA ASP A 117 14.28 -6.62 -14.84
C ASP A 117 15.16 -6.47 -16.11
N SER A 118 15.53 -5.24 -16.46
CA SER A 118 16.32 -4.95 -17.66
C SER A 118 17.66 -5.68 -17.68
N GLN A 119 17.90 -6.46 -18.72
CA GLN A 119 19.20 -7.09 -18.99
C GLN A 119 20.18 -6.16 -19.71
N SER A 120 19.77 -4.97 -20.09
CA SER A 120 20.62 -3.95 -20.67
C SER A 120 21.39 -3.20 -19.59
N PRO A 121 22.73 -3.07 -19.68
CA PRO A 121 23.50 -2.29 -18.70
C PRO A 121 23.11 -0.79 -18.60
N SER A 122 22.41 -0.27 -19.61
CA SER A 122 21.89 1.11 -19.64
C SER A 122 20.42 1.21 -19.27
N GLY A 123 19.80 0.13 -18.76
CA GLY A 123 18.37 0.04 -18.56
C GLY A 123 17.61 -0.08 -19.90
N THR A 124 16.35 -0.45 -19.81
CA THR A 124 15.43 -0.51 -20.96
C THR A 124 14.22 0.36 -20.66
N SER A 125 14.01 1.43 -21.44
CA SER A 125 12.84 2.27 -21.29
C SER A 125 11.58 1.54 -21.77
N VAL A 126 10.47 1.77 -21.10
CA VAL A 126 9.15 1.29 -21.54
C VAL A 126 8.76 1.99 -22.85
N THR A 127 8.15 1.25 -23.77
CA THR A 127 7.70 1.79 -25.06
C THR A 127 6.70 2.94 -24.87
N GLY A 128 6.97 4.09 -25.48
CA GLY A 128 6.17 5.31 -25.34
C GLY A 128 6.64 6.26 -24.24
N TRP A 129 7.68 5.87 -23.49
CA TRP A 129 8.33 6.69 -22.48
C TRP A 129 9.79 7.00 -22.87
N PRO A 130 10.40 8.14 -22.48
CA PRO A 130 9.76 9.19 -21.68
C PRO A 130 8.65 9.91 -22.43
N THR A 131 7.65 10.36 -21.68
CA THR A 131 6.66 11.33 -22.16
C THR A 131 7.01 12.71 -21.61
N THR A 132 6.66 13.76 -22.34
CA THR A 132 6.90 15.15 -21.90
C THR A 132 5.59 15.86 -21.65
N ASP A 133 5.56 16.61 -20.56
CA ASP A 133 4.48 17.54 -20.27
C ASP A 133 4.93 18.97 -20.47
N ASP A 134 4.17 19.75 -21.27
CA ASP A 134 4.44 21.16 -21.48
C ASP A 134 3.94 22.06 -20.35
N SER A 135 3.37 21.47 -19.27
CA SER A 135 2.78 22.22 -18.16
C SER A 135 3.76 22.64 -17.06
N GLY A 136 5.04 22.26 -17.16
CA GLY A 136 6.10 22.73 -16.28
C GLY A 136 6.92 21.61 -15.63
N PRO A 137 7.82 21.98 -14.69
CA PRO A 137 8.68 21.03 -14.01
C PRO A 137 7.87 20.04 -13.17
N ILE A 138 8.41 18.83 -13.00
CA ILE A 138 7.82 17.77 -12.20
C ILE A 138 8.73 17.51 -11.00
N ASP A 139 8.29 17.97 -9.83
CA ASP A 139 8.84 17.65 -8.53
C ASP A 139 7.92 16.70 -7.75
N SER A 140 6.66 16.53 -8.19
CA SER A 140 5.71 15.57 -7.66
C SER A 140 6.18 14.14 -7.85
N THR A 141 6.00 13.30 -6.84
CA THR A 141 6.18 11.85 -6.97
C THR A 141 4.98 11.25 -7.72
N PRO A 142 5.21 10.40 -8.74
CA PRO A 142 4.13 9.69 -9.42
C PRO A 142 3.34 8.80 -8.46
N SER A 143 2.08 8.57 -8.78
CA SER A 143 1.29 7.47 -8.22
C SER A 143 0.64 6.67 -9.34
N THR A 144 0.14 5.48 -9.02
CA THR A 144 -0.40 4.59 -10.03
C THR A 144 -1.83 4.19 -9.73
N ILE A 145 -2.64 4.12 -10.76
CA ILE A 145 -3.97 3.49 -10.73
C ILE A 145 -3.88 2.24 -11.59
N PRO A 146 -4.02 1.06 -10.99
CA PRO A 146 -4.11 -0.15 -11.78
C PRO A 146 -5.40 -0.17 -12.60
N ALA A 147 -5.31 -0.63 -13.85
CA ALA A 147 -6.47 -0.77 -14.70
C ALA A 147 -6.96 -2.22 -14.78
N PRO A 148 -8.24 -2.45 -15.07
CA PRO A 148 -8.74 -3.76 -15.45
C PRO A 148 -7.94 -4.27 -16.66
N GLY A 149 -7.19 -5.36 -16.48
CA GLY A 149 -6.30 -5.91 -17.51
C GLY A 149 -4.81 -5.70 -17.27
N GLY A 150 -4.43 -5.11 -16.12
CA GLY A 150 -3.07 -5.10 -15.58
C GLY A 150 -2.25 -3.83 -15.82
N LEU A 151 -2.52 -3.03 -16.86
CA LEU A 151 -1.69 -1.87 -17.17
C LEU A 151 -2.09 -0.64 -16.37
N ALA A 152 -1.11 0.01 -15.72
CA ALA A 152 -1.34 1.14 -14.84
C ALA A 152 -1.61 2.46 -15.58
N THR A 153 -2.42 3.33 -14.99
CA THR A 153 -2.46 4.76 -15.29
C THR A 153 -1.56 5.48 -14.29
N VAL A 154 -0.67 6.34 -14.76
CA VAL A 154 0.25 7.12 -13.91
C VAL A 154 -0.36 8.50 -13.66
N LEU A 155 -0.46 8.89 -12.37
CA LEU A 155 -0.85 10.24 -11.96
C LEU A 155 0.38 10.98 -11.47
N ILE A 156 0.47 12.28 -11.80
CA ILE A 156 1.58 13.12 -11.38
C ILE A 156 1.17 14.59 -11.37
N GLY A 157 1.75 15.36 -10.47
CA GLY A 157 1.60 16.81 -10.41
C GLY A 157 2.64 17.52 -11.27
N SER A 158 2.33 18.70 -11.77
CA SER A 158 3.28 19.58 -12.48
C SER A 158 3.25 21.01 -11.94
N GLY A 159 4.37 21.72 -12.12
CA GLY A 159 4.65 23.04 -11.55
C GLY A 159 5.39 22.95 -10.21
N ASN A 160 6.20 23.99 -9.92
CA ASN A 160 6.93 24.09 -8.67
C ASN A 160 7.10 25.56 -8.23
N ASP A 161 7.68 25.80 -7.04
CA ASP A 161 7.89 27.13 -6.46
C ASP A 161 8.84 28.05 -7.24
N PHE A 162 9.76 27.46 -8.01
CA PHE A 162 10.81 28.22 -8.69
C PHE A 162 10.38 28.79 -10.04
N ASN A 163 9.36 28.20 -10.62
CA ASN A 163 8.79 28.65 -11.88
C ASN A 163 7.26 28.62 -11.73
N PRO A 164 6.65 29.74 -11.31
CA PRO A 164 5.20 29.82 -11.10
C PRO A 164 4.47 29.80 -12.43
N VAL A 165 4.57 28.68 -13.13
CA VAL A 165 3.81 28.38 -14.33
C VAL A 165 2.51 27.69 -13.91
N SER A 166 1.53 27.81 -14.75
CA SER A 166 0.26 27.11 -14.64
C SER A 166 0.48 25.59 -14.64
N GLY A 167 0.67 25.02 -13.47
CA GLY A 167 0.73 23.57 -13.27
C GLY A 167 -0.64 22.97 -12.91
N GLY A 168 -0.65 21.67 -12.66
CA GLY A 168 -1.88 20.97 -12.31
C GLY A 168 -1.68 19.48 -12.09
N TYR A 169 -2.81 18.82 -11.99
CA TYR A 169 -2.93 17.37 -11.84
C TYR A 169 -3.06 16.75 -13.22
N GLN A 170 -2.39 15.63 -13.44
CA GLN A 170 -2.46 14.96 -14.74
C GLN A 170 -2.36 13.45 -14.63
N ALA A 171 -2.88 12.76 -15.63
CA ALA A 171 -2.78 11.32 -15.76
C ALA A 171 -2.26 10.94 -17.14
N PHE A 172 -1.42 9.90 -17.17
CA PHE A 172 -0.89 9.27 -18.37
C PHE A 172 -1.33 7.82 -18.44
N LEU A 173 -1.77 7.41 -19.62
CA LEU A 173 -2.00 6.01 -19.92
C LEU A 173 -0.67 5.24 -19.92
N ALA A 174 -0.71 3.93 -19.82
CA ALA A 174 0.45 3.05 -19.91
C ALA A 174 1.30 3.26 -21.19
N SER A 175 0.69 3.72 -22.26
CA SER A 175 1.37 4.09 -23.52
C SER A 175 2.14 5.42 -23.47
N GLY A 176 2.15 6.14 -22.34
CA GLY A 176 2.73 7.48 -22.22
C GLY A 176 1.81 8.61 -22.73
N ALA A 177 0.66 8.30 -23.32
CA ALA A 177 -0.27 9.33 -23.78
C ALA A 177 -1.01 9.99 -22.59
N ARG A 178 -1.08 11.33 -22.57
CA ARG A 178 -1.84 12.04 -21.52
C ARG A 178 -3.33 11.73 -21.62
N LYS A 179 -3.91 11.26 -20.53
CA LYS A 179 -5.33 10.89 -20.42
C LYS A 179 -6.20 12.10 -20.08
N TRP A 180 -5.78 12.86 -19.08
CA TRP A 180 -6.45 14.09 -18.66
C TRP A 180 -5.47 15.05 -17.98
N PHE A 181 -5.85 16.34 -17.90
CA PHE A 181 -5.15 17.39 -17.16
C PHE A 181 -6.16 18.30 -16.48
N THR A 182 -5.96 18.55 -15.19
CA THR A 182 -6.80 19.44 -14.38
C THR A 182 -5.93 20.55 -13.82
N PRO A 183 -6.07 21.80 -14.30
CA PRO A 183 -5.25 22.91 -13.84
C PRO A 183 -5.61 23.29 -12.39
N VAL A 184 -4.61 23.76 -11.64
CA VAL A 184 -4.87 24.43 -10.36
C VAL A 184 -5.46 25.80 -10.63
N VAL A 185 -6.63 26.06 -10.05
CA VAL A 185 -7.30 27.38 -10.12
C VAL A 185 -7.34 27.94 -8.71
N ASN A 186 -6.59 29.01 -8.47
CA ASN A 186 -6.69 29.75 -7.21
C ASN A 186 -8.03 30.50 -7.14
N PRO A 187 -8.94 30.15 -6.20
CA PRO A 187 -10.27 30.78 -6.11
C PRO A 187 -10.24 32.16 -5.49
N THR A 188 -9.12 32.57 -4.88
CA THR A 188 -8.92 33.91 -4.37
C THR A 188 -8.22 34.73 -5.44
N SER A 189 -8.77 35.87 -5.82
CA SER A 189 -8.16 36.82 -6.78
C SER A 189 -6.90 37.51 -6.23
N ASP A 190 -6.34 36.96 -5.17
CA ASP A 190 -5.13 37.46 -4.55
C ASP A 190 -3.90 36.93 -5.30
N THR A 191 -2.99 37.78 -5.52
CA THR A 191 -1.81 37.82 -6.37
C THR A 191 -0.78 36.69 -6.20
N SER A 192 -1.13 35.58 -5.59
CA SER A 192 -0.34 34.34 -5.66
C SER A 192 -0.44 33.82 -7.08
N PRO A 193 0.68 33.64 -7.76
CA PRO A 193 0.67 32.96 -9.04
C PRO A 193 -0.03 31.62 -8.87
N ALA A 194 -0.87 31.25 -9.84
CA ALA A 194 -1.50 29.95 -9.85
C ALA A 194 -0.37 28.91 -9.77
N GLY A 195 -0.22 28.32 -8.60
CA GLY A 195 0.85 27.38 -8.33
C GLY A 195 0.58 26.03 -8.98
N GLY A 196 1.62 25.24 -9.11
CA GLY A 196 1.53 23.86 -9.55
C GLY A 196 1.14 22.90 -8.43
N VAL A 197 1.36 21.62 -8.69
CA VAL A 197 1.22 20.52 -7.74
C VAL A 197 2.58 19.88 -7.55
N GLN A 198 3.20 20.13 -6.41
CA GLN A 198 4.48 19.56 -6.02
C GLN A 198 4.32 18.32 -5.15
N ALA A 199 3.27 18.29 -4.34
CA ALA A 199 2.88 17.11 -3.56
C ALA A 199 2.64 15.90 -4.46
N GLY A 200 2.90 14.70 -3.95
CA GLY A 200 2.45 13.46 -4.59
C GLY A 200 0.91 13.40 -4.60
N ILE A 201 0.35 12.76 -5.61
CA ILE A 201 -1.10 12.58 -5.72
C ILE A 201 -1.47 11.25 -5.07
N ALA A 202 -2.02 11.29 -3.87
CA ALA A 202 -2.49 10.09 -3.18
C ALA A 202 -3.77 9.54 -3.86
N VAL A 203 -3.85 8.22 -4.03
CA VAL A 203 -4.98 7.54 -4.68
C VAL A 203 -5.67 6.59 -3.70
N GLY A 204 -6.98 6.71 -3.57
CA GLY A 204 -7.78 5.86 -2.69
C GLY A 204 -9.28 5.97 -2.95
N GLN A 205 -10.08 5.27 -2.16
CA GLN A 205 -11.54 5.30 -2.29
C GLN A 205 -12.14 6.38 -1.37
N LEU A 206 -12.13 7.64 -1.80
CA LEU A 206 -12.83 8.72 -1.08
C LEU A 206 -14.36 8.61 -1.23
N ARG A 207 -14.80 7.97 -2.30
CA ARG A 207 -16.18 7.58 -2.56
C ARG A 207 -16.29 6.06 -2.63
N PRO A 208 -17.31 5.44 -2.05
CA PRO A 208 -17.46 3.99 -2.07
C PRO A 208 -17.39 3.41 -3.49
N GLY A 209 -16.50 2.41 -3.69
CA GLY A 209 -16.35 1.68 -4.94
C GLY A 209 -15.75 2.46 -6.11
N GLN A 210 -15.19 3.65 -5.88
CA GLN A 210 -14.54 4.46 -6.92
C GLN A 210 -13.16 4.91 -6.45
N LEU A 211 -12.18 4.87 -7.35
CA LEU A 211 -10.87 5.43 -7.07
C LEU A 211 -10.87 6.93 -7.33
N ASP A 212 -10.42 7.66 -6.35
CA ASP A 212 -10.27 9.10 -6.36
C ASP A 212 -8.81 9.46 -6.09
N ALA A 213 -8.42 10.65 -6.51
CA ALA A 213 -7.09 11.20 -6.35
C ALA A 213 -7.13 12.43 -5.47
N PHE A 214 -6.18 12.58 -4.55
CA PHE A 214 -6.08 13.74 -3.68
C PHE A 214 -4.66 14.30 -3.66
N ALA A 215 -4.53 15.62 -3.78
CA ALA A 215 -3.31 16.32 -3.39
C ALA A 215 -3.59 17.79 -3.07
N GLY A 216 -2.74 18.35 -2.22
CA GLY A 216 -2.59 19.78 -2.04
C GLY A 216 -1.91 20.44 -3.24
N SER A 217 -2.04 21.75 -3.36
CA SER A 217 -1.37 22.54 -4.39
C SER A 217 -0.63 23.73 -3.80
N LEU A 218 0.24 24.33 -4.58
CA LEU A 218 0.89 25.60 -4.25
C LEU A 218 -0.06 26.80 -4.35
N GLY A 219 -1.27 26.58 -4.89
CA GLY A 219 -2.31 27.60 -5.12
C GLY A 219 -3.31 27.77 -3.99
N GLN A 220 -2.97 27.45 -2.75
CA GLN A 220 -3.85 27.58 -1.56
C GLN A 220 -5.12 26.72 -1.60
N VAL A 221 -5.14 25.66 -2.38
CA VAL A 221 -6.28 24.74 -2.48
C VAL A 221 -5.80 23.29 -2.59
N SER A 222 -6.55 22.39 -1.96
CA SER A 222 -6.41 20.95 -2.17
C SER A 222 -7.58 20.43 -2.98
N TYR A 223 -7.32 19.50 -3.88
CA TYR A 223 -8.32 18.89 -4.74
C TYR A 223 -8.49 17.42 -4.42
N ALA A 224 -9.74 16.98 -4.37
CA ALA A 224 -10.09 15.59 -4.59
C ALA A 224 -10.73 15.47 -5.98
N LEU A 225 -10.21 14.55 -6.79
CA LEU A 225 -10.57 14.37 -8.19
C LEU A 225 -11.03 12.92 -8.42
N ASP A 226 -11.97 12.76 -9.32
CA ASP A 226 -12.25 11.45 -9.91
C ASP A 226 -11.00 10.97 -10.67
N ALA A 227 -10.40 9.88 -10.24
CA ALA A 227 -9.12 9.43 -10.78
C ALA A 227 -9.20 8.95 -12.24
N ALA A 228 -10.40 8.58 -12.72
CA ALA A 228 -10.60 8.16 -14.09
C ALA A 228 -10.69 9.33 -15.09
N SER A 229 -11.26 10.46 -14.66
CA SER A 229 -11.58 11.61 -15.54
C SER A 229 -10.83 12.89 -15.20
N GLY A 230 -10.24 12.99 -14.00
CA GLY A 230 -9.63 14.23 -13.49
C GLY A 230 -10.64 15.29 -13.05
N ALA A 231 -11.93 14.98 -13.02
CA ALA A 231 -12.95 15.95 -12.64
C ALA A 231 -12.95 16.16 -11.10
N PRO A 232 -13.02 17.42 -10.60
CA PRO A 232 -13.14 17.68 -9.18
C PRO A 232 -14.40 17.05 -8.59
N LEU A 233 -14.27 16.46 -7.40
CA LEU A 233 -15.41 15.90 -6.67
C LEU A 233 -16.32 16.99 -6.12
N THR A 234 -17.57 16.66 -5.85
CA THR A 234 -18.53 17.58 -5.23
C THR A 234 -18.03 17.96 -3.82
N GLY A 235 -18.02 19.25 -3.51
CA GLY A 235 -17.48 19.79 -2.25
C GLY A 235 -16.03 20.27 -2.34
N TRP A 236 -15.31 19.90 -3.38
CA TRP A 236 -13.92 20.31 -3.63
C TRP A 236 -13.84 21.48 -4.62
N PRO A 237 -12.77 22.31 -4.60
CA PRO A 237 -11.55 22.18 -3.78
C PRO A 237 -11.75 22.65 -2.33
N PHE A 238 -10.89 22.13 -1.43
CA PHE A 238 -10.76 22.61 -0.05
C PHE A 238 -9.78 23.80 -0.02
N PHE A 239 -10.11 24.84 0.72
CA PHE A 239 -9.25 26.03 0.84
C PHE A 239 -8.19 25.83 1.93
N ASN A 240 -6.92 25.97 1.57
CA ASN A 240 -5.79 26.11 2.47
C ASN A 240 -5.45 27.59 2.63
N SER A 241 -4.90 27.99 3.78
CA SER A 241 -4.45 29.38 3.96
C SER A 241 -3.12 29.66 3.27
N ASP A 242 -2.36 28.61 2.92
CA ASP A 242 -1.08 28.68 2.23
C ASP A 242 -0.86 27.46 1.32
N SER A 243 0.36 27.30 0.79
CA SER A 243 0.78 26.20 -0.07
C SER A 243 0.81 24.87 0.68
N THR A 244 0.69 23.77 -0.06
CA THR A 244 0.82 22.42 0.44
C THR A 244 1.86 21.65 -0.36
N HIS A 245 2.95 21.28 0.31
CA HIS A 245 4.06 20.48 -0.24
C HIS A 245 3.93 19.01 0.18
N SER A 246 3.28 18.77 1.28
CA SER A 246 3.03 17.47 1.89
C SER A 246 2.12 16.61 1.02
N THR A 247 2.48 15.36 0.81
CA THR A 247 1.60 14.33 0.23
C THR A 247 0.68 13.81 1.34
N ALA A 248 -0.63 13.84 1.13
CA ALA A 248 -1.58 13.41 2.15
C ALA A 248 -1.59 11.89 2.32
N ALA A 249 -1.81 11.42 3.56
CA ALA A 249 -2.08 10.01 3.80
C ALA A 249 -3.59 9.71 3.72
N LEU A 250 -3.93 8.52 3.22
CA LEU A 250 -5.30 8.05 3.06
C LEU A 250 -5.52 6.78 3.88
N GLY A 251 -6.65 6.66 4.55
CA GLY A 251 -6.99 5.43 5.29
C GLY A 251 -8.33 5.51 6.01
N ASP A 252 -8.92 4.36 6.31
CA ASP A 252 -10.08 4.25 7.21
C ASP A 252 -9.60 4.34 8.67
N LEU A 253 -9.51 5.55 9.19
CA LEU A 253 -8.97 5.82 10.53
C LEU A 253 -9.91 5.42 11.67
N TYR A 254 -11.19 5.22 11.35
CA TYR A 254 -12.24 4.99 12.34
C TYR A 254 -12.91 3.62 12.22
N GLY A 255 -12.50 2.78 11.26
CA GLY A 255 -13.09 1.47 11.01
C GLY A 255 -14.53 1.54 10.49
N THR A 256 -14.85 2.60 9.75
CA THR A 256 -16.21 2.87 9.23
C THR A 256 -16.41 2.39 7.79
N GLY A 257 -15.34 1.91 7.14
CA GLY A 257 -15.31 1.61 5.72
C GLY A 257 -15.25 2.85 4.82
N GLN A 258 -15.02 4.05 5.41
CA GLN A 258 -14.81 5.29 4.68
C GLN A 258 -13.34 5.71 4.80
N THR A 259 -12.78 6.22 3.71
CA THR A 259 -11.41 6.72 3.71
C THR A 259 -11.38 8.16 4.16
N GLU A 260 -10.59 8.44 5.20
CA GLU A 260 -10.21 9.78 5.61
C GLU A 260 -8.91 10.20 4.94
N ILE A 261 -8.72 11.52 4.86
CA ILE A 261 -7.54 12.18 4.33
C ILE A 261 -6.80 12.81 5.50
N VAL A 262 -5.55 12.42 5.71
CA VAL A 262 -4.64 13.08 6.66
C VAL A 262 -3.72 13.99 5.89
N ASP A 263 -3.85 15.28 6.11
CA ASP A 263 -3.18 16.34 5.36
C ASP A 263 -2.27 17.14 6.30
N GLY A 264 -1.03 17.38 5.89
CA GLY A 264 -0.10 18.31 6.48
C GLY A 264 0.05 19.53 5.57
N GLY A 265 0.44 20.66 6.10
CA GLY A 265 0.64 21.82 5.26
C GLY A 265 1.10 23.05 6.01
N ASP A 266 1.34 24.06 5.23
CA ASP A 266 1.67 25.39 5.67
C ASP A 266 0.41 26.20 5.97
N GLN A 267 0.52 27.21 6.82
CA GLN A 267 -0.57 28.15 7.06
C GLN A 267 -0.05 29.54 7.38
N THR A 268 -0.71 30.53 6.77
CA THR A 268 -0.45 31.96 6.97
C THR A 268 -1.62 32.59 7.72
N THR A 269 -1.32 33.54 8.60
CA THR A 269 -2.33 34.28 9.38
C THR A 269 -3.41 34.85 8.49
N GLY A 270 -4.65 34.44 8.72
CA GLY A 270 -5.81 34.87 7.94
C GLY A 270 -7.10 34.17 8.31
N SER A 271 -8.10 34.34 7.49
CA SER A 271 -9.36 33.62 7.61
C SER A 271 -9.94 33.30 6.24
N GLY A 272 -10.44 32.08 6.08
CA GLY A 272 -11.12 31.63 4.88
C GLY A 272 -12.18 30.59 5.21
N ARG A 273 -13.30 30.61 4.51
CA ARG A 273 -14.43 29.66 4.67
C ARG A 273 -14.85 29.40 6.13
N GLY A 274 -14.82 30.44 6.97
CA GLY A 274 -15.25 30.35 8.36
C GLY A 274 -14.20 29.83 9.34
N GLN A 275 -12.98 29.57 8.88
CA GLN A 275 -11.83 29.17 9.71
C GLN A 275 -10.86 30.33 9.89
N SER A 276 -10.15 30.36 11.01
CA SER A 276 -9.05 31.27 11.28
C SER A 276 -7.74 30.48 11.34
N TYR A 277 -6.68 31.08 10.80
CA TYR A 277 -5.34 30.52 10.73
C TYR A 277 -4.34 31.44 11.41
N THR A 278 -3.30 30.86 11.99
CA THR A 278 -2.11 31.55 12.50
C THR A 278 -0.90 31.11 11.68
N ASP A 279 0.17 31.91 11.67
CA ASP A 279 1.41 31.49 11.02
C ASP A 279 1.95 30.19 11.65
N GLY A 280 2.40 29.26 10.84
CA GLY A 280 2.86 27.94 11.26
C GLY A 280 2.49 26.85 10.25
N GLY A 281 2.08 25.71 10.74
CA GLY A 281 1.61 24.59 9.96
C GLY A 281 0.43 23.90 10.62
N HIS A 282 0.00 22.82 10.02
CA HIS A 282 -1.10 22.02 10.58
C HIS A 282 -0.97 20.54 10.20
N VAL A 283 -1.62 19.72 11.03
CA VAL A 283 -2.03 18.35 10.69
C VAL A 283 -3.54 18.31 10.88
N ARG A 284 -4.26 17.87 9.85
CA ARG A 284 -5.72 17.77 9.90
C ARG A 284 -6.22 16.48 9.29
N ILE A 285 -7.43 16.10 9.67
CA ILE A 285 -8.14 14.96 9.10
C ILE A 285 -9.39 15.51 8.41
N LEU A 286 -9.57 15.14 7.13
CA LEU A 286 -10.75 15.48 6.33
C LEU A 286 -11.49 14.20 5.97
N THR A 287 -12.82 14.30 5.81
CA THR A 287 -13.61 13.26 5.14
C THR A 287 -13.39 13.29 3.63
N GLY A 288 -13.76 12.24 2.92
CA GLY A 288 -13.76 12.22 1.45
C GLY A 288 -14.64 13.30 0.80
N GLN A 289 -15.58 13.89 1.55
CA GLN A 289 -16.43 15.02 1.13
C GLN A 289 -15.80 16.40 1.39
N GLY A 290 -14.63 16.43 2.06
CA GLY A 290 -13.94 17.68 2.39
C GLY A 290 -14.36 18.32 3.70
N ASP A 291 -15.10 17.61 4.56
CA ASP A 291 -15.43 18.09 5.89
C ASP A 291 -14.24 17.86 6.84
N GLN A 292 -13.87 18.89 7.59
CA GLN A 292 -12.79 18.77 8.56
C GLN A 292 -13.25 18.06 9.82
N VAL A 293 -12.66 16.89 10.11
CA VAL A 293 -12.94 16.10 11.32
C VAL A 293 -12.21 16.70 12.53
N CYS A 294 -10.90 16.94 12.38
CA CYS A 294 -10.09 17.61 13.39
C CYS A 294 -8.86 18.28 12.76
N ARG A 295 -8.22 19.17 13.54
CA ARG A 295 -6.97 19.85 13.18
C ARG A 295 -6.11 20.08 14.42
N ALA A 296 -4.82 19.87 14.28
CA ALA A 296 -3.81 20.33 15.22
C ALA A 296 -2.91 21.35 14.51
N ASP A 297 -2.80 22.55 15.08
CA ASP A 297 -1.87 23.56 14.60
C ASP A 297 -0.47 23.29 15.13
N THR A 298 0.54 23.62 14.35
CA THR A 298 1.96 23.58 14.70
C THR A 298 2.54 24.99 14.59
N ASP A 299 3.58 25.30 15.39
CA ASP A 299 4.27 26.60 15.33
C ASP A 299 5.20 26.66 14.10
N GLN A 300 5.57 25.51 13.54
CA GLN A 300 6.36 25.36 12.31
C GLN A 300 5.54 24.76 11.18
N VAL A 301 6.00 24.98 9.95
CA VAL A 301 5.45 24.35 8.76
C VAL A 301 5.52 22.82 8.85
N VAL A 302 4.56 22.14 8.22
CA VAL A 302 4.51 20.69 8.05
C VAL A 302 4.66 20.39 6.56
N ASP A 303 5.90 20.47 6.04
CA ASP A 303 6.23 20.07 4.66
C ASP A 303 6.41 18.55 4.52
N SER A 304 6.69 17.89 5.63
CA SER A 304 6.77 16.44 5.75
C SER A 304 5.40 15.80 5.52
N SER A 305 5.38 14.74 4.72
CA SER A 305 4.15 13.99 4.44
C SER A 305 3.76 13.12 5.63
N PRO A 306 2.48 13.12 6.06
CA PRO A 306 2.03 12.32 7.19
C PRO A 306 2.20 10.81 6.93
N ALA A 307 2.68 10.08 7.93
CA ALA A 307 2.69 8.63 7.95
C ALA A 307 1.67 8.12 8.98
N VAL A 308 0.80 7.21 8.55
CA VAL A 308 -0.30 6.67 9.36
C VAL A 308 -0.08 5.19 9.63
N GLY A 309 -0.30 4.73 10.85
CA GLY A 309 -0.16 3.30 11.19
C GLY A 309 -0.40 3.00 12.66
N GLY A 310 -0.43 1.72 12.99
CA GLY A 310 -0.64 1.22 14.36
C GLY A 310 0.62 1.28 15.23
N PHE A 311 1.28 2.43 15.35
CA PHE A 311 2.55 2.57 16.07
C PHE A 311 2.41 3.10 17.49
N LEU A 312 1.29 3.70 17.87
CA LEU A 312 1.07 4.18 19.24
C LEU A 312 0.91 3.02 20.24
N SER A 313 1.02 3.34 21.53
CA SER A 313 0.90 2.34 22.61
C SER A 313 -0.29 1.40 22.43
N GLY A 314 -0.04 0.10 22.48
CA GLY A 314 -1.04 -0.94 22.26
C GLY A 314 -1.43 -1.15 20.80
N GLY A 315 -0.63 -0.69 19.83
CA GLY A 315 -0.93 -0.81 18.40
C GLY A 315 -2.02 0.15 17.91
N ALA A 316 -2.34 1.19 18.69
CA ALA A 316 -3.32 2.18 18.28
C ALA A 316 -2.82 3.00 17.08
N THR A 317 -3.74 3.35 16.18
CA THR A 317 -3.46 4.18 15.01
C THR A 317 -2.94 5.55 15.42
N GLY A 318 -1.81 5.95 14.87
CA GLY A 318 -1.16 7.24 15.03
C GLY A 318 -0.84 7.88 13.70
N ILE A 319 -0.56 9.17 13.75
CA ILE A 319 -0.14 10.01 12.65
C ILE A 319 1.21 10.60 13.02
N ALA A 320 2.26 10.30 12.28
CA ALA A 320 3.59 10.89 12.48
C ALA A 320 3.87 11.93 11.38
N VAL A 321 4.41 13.08 11.78
CA VAL A 321 4.85 14.15 10.88
C VAL A 321 6.12 14.80 11.40
N GLY A 322 6.93 15.30 10.48
CA GLY A 322 8.07 16.15 10.80
C GLY A 322 7.73 17.64 10.71
N THR A 323 8.44 18.47 11.45
CA THR A 323 8.31 19.94 11.40
C THR A 323 9.60 20.59 10.93
N GLY A 324 9.48 21.70 10.19
CA GLY A 324 10.60 22.43 9.60
C GLY A 324 11.30 23.41 10.55
N LEU A 325 11.94 24.42 9.93
CA LEU A 325 12.62 25.51 10.63
C LEU A 325 12.27 26.90 10.07
N PHE A 326 11.17 27.01 9.37
CA PHE A 326 10.80 28.20 8.60
C PHE A 326 10.53 29.42 9.48
N PHE A 327 9.83 29.25 10.62
CA PHE A 327 9.54 30.32 11.57
C PHE A 327 10.56 30.36 12.69
N PRO A 328 11.45 31.40 12.74
CA PRO A 328 12.45 31.53 13.78
C PRO A 328 11.84 31.67 15.19
N GLY A 329 12.28 30.81 16.11
CA GLY A 329 11.84 30.86 17.51
C GLY A 329 10.56 30.08 17.81
N ALA A 330 10.01 29.36 16.85
CA ALA A 330 8.89 28.44 17.09
C ALA A 330 9.28 27.31 18.07
N SER A 331 8.32 26.87 18.87
CA SER A 331 8.56 25.91 19.97
C SER A 331 8.81 24.48 19.48
N ASP A 332 8.39 24.17 18.25
CA ASP A 332 8.47 22.84 17.64
C ASP A 332 9.38 22.79 16.40
N THR A 333 10.36 23.67 16.35
CA THR A 333 11.40 23.66 15.32
C THR A 333 12.14 22.32 15.33
N ASN A 334 12.32 21.68 14.17
CA ASN A 334 13.05 20.42 14.01
C ASN A 334 12.52 19.27 14.89
N ALA A 335 11.25 18.98 14.83
CA ALA A 335 10.67 17.93 15.64
C ALA A 335 9.91 16.89 14.79
N VAL A 336 9.86 15.66 15.29
CA VAL A 336 8.84 14.67 14.88
C VAL A 336 7.73 14.68 15.93
N LYS A 337 6.51 14.75 15.46
CA LYS A 337 5.31 14.78 16.30
C LYS A 337 4.41 13.61 15.95
N ALA A 338 3.85 12.97 16.96
CA ALA A 338 2.85 11.92 16.79
C ALA A 338 1.50 12.35 17.37
N TYR A 339 0.46 12.17 16.58
CA TYR A 339 -0.91 12.49 16.94
C TYR A 339 -1.78 11.23 16.92
N ASP A 340 -2.87 11.24 17.69
CA ASP A 340 -3.94 10.24 17.53
C ASP A 340 -4.95 10.66 16.45
N THR A 341 -5.89 9.77 16.12
CA THR A 341 -6.95 10.01 15.12
C THR A 341 -7.95 11.11 15.50
N ARG A 342 -7.75 11.79 16.63
CA ARG A 342 -8.47 12.98 17.06
C ARG A 342 -7.61 14.24 17.05
N CYS A 343 -6.50 14.20 16.30
CA CYS A 343 -5.50 15.27 16.22
C CYS A 343 -4.88 15.66 17.57
N ARG A 344 -4.87 14.78 18.58
CA ARG A 344 -4.27 15.09 19.87
C ARG A 344 -2.82 14.61 19.88
N LEU A 345 -1.90 15.53 20.22
CA LEU A 345 -0.48 15.21 20.37
C LEU A 345 -0.27 14.12 21.43
N ARG A 346 0.45 13.07 21.05
CA ARG A 346 0.77 11.92 21.92
C ARG A 346 2.20 12.02 22.42
N TRP A 347 3.13 12.34 21.54
CA TRP A 347 4.52 12.62 21.87
C TRP A 347 5.15 13.54 20.83
N SER A 348 6.28 14.17 21.21
CA SER A 348 7.12 14.96 20.32
C SER A 348 8.58 14.66 20.63
N ALA A 349 9.37 14.41 19.59
CA ALA A 349 10.81 14.17 19.68
C ALA A 349 11.56 15.31 19.00
N GLN A 350 12.50 15.94 19.73
CA GLN A 350 13.37 16.99 19.21
C GLN A 350 14.51 16.38 18.41
N LEU A 351 14.72 16.85 17.19
CA LEU A 351 15.79 16.42 16.30
C LEU A 351 16.88 17.48 16.16
N ASP A 352 17.94 17.17 15.41
CA ASP A 352 19.09 18.03 15.20
C ASP A 352 19.05 18.86 13.89
N GLY A 353 18.01 18.70 13.09
CA GLY A 353 17.81 19.41 11.83
C GLY A 353 16.35 19.40 11.38
N SER A 354 16.04 20.16 10.34
CA SER A 354 14.69 20.20 9.75
C SER A 354 14.34 18.90 9.06
N THR A 355 13.06 18.60 9.04
CA THR A 355 12.49 17.37 8.46
C THR A 355 11.75 17.69 7.16
N PHE A 356 12.49 17.91 6.08
CA PHE A 356 11.92 17.87 4.72
C PHE A 356 11.59 16.43 4.27
N SER A 357 12.32 15.45 4.83
CA SER A 357 12.01 14.04 4.79
C SER A 357 10.63 13.79 5.39
N SER A 358 9.98 12.71 4.97
CA SER A 358 8.74 12.26 5.57
C SER A 358 8.99 11.01 6.41
N PRO A 359 8.31 10.82 7.55
CA PRO A 359 8.48 9.66 8.39
C PRO A 359 8.16 8.36 7.64
N ALA A 360 8.96 7.33 7.89
CA ALA A 360 8.62 5.95 7.57
C ALA A 360 8.19 5.22 8.84
N LEU A 361 7.23 4.32 8.73
CA LEU A 361 6.78 3.47 9.83
C LEU A 361 7.23 2.03 9.56
N SER A 362 8.07 1.47 10.44
CA SER A 362 8.65 0.17 10.16
C SER A 362 9.03 -0.60 11.42
N ASP A 363 8.95 -1.93 11.35
CA ASP A 363 9.44 -2.81 12.41
C ASP A 363 10.95 -3.08 12.24
N VAL A 364 11.77 -2.11 12.67
CA VAL A 364 13.24 -2.27 12.64
C VAL A 364 13.77 -3.15 13.77
N ARG A 365 12.94 -3.50 14.74
CA ARG A 365 13.30 -4.36 15.86
C ARG A 365 12.94 -5.83 15.66
N GLY A 366 12.06 -6.15 14.72
CA GLY A 366 11.53 -7.50 14.46
C GLY A 366 10.68 -8.01 15.63
N ASN A 367 9.89 -7.11 16.24
CA ASN A 367 9.05 -7.42 17.40
C ASN A 367 7.56 -7.20 17.12
N GLY A 368 7.19 -6.91 15.87
CA GLY A 368 5.83 -6.64 15.42
C GLY A 368 5.31 -5.25 15.76
N SER A 369 6.13 -4.36 16.33
CA SER A 369 5.76 -2.97 16.64
C SER A 369 6.42 -2.03 15.65
N LEU A 370 5.64 -1.09 15.10
CA LEU A 370 6.18 -0.09 14.18
C LEU A 370 6.94 0.99 14.95
N ASP A 371 8.12 1.31 14.45
CA ASP A 371 8.97 2.42 14.86
C ASP A 371 8.85 3.56 13.86
N VAL A 372 9.25 4.78 14.24
CA VAL A 372 9.23 5.96 13.37
C VAL A 372 10.65 6.30 12.95
N ILE A 373 10.91 6.32 11.65
CA ILE A 373 12.22 6.62 11.08
C ILE A 373 12.15 7.96 10.36
N GLU A 374 13.08 8.88 10.66
CA GLU A 374 13.07 10.21 10.10
C GLU A 374 14.47 10.69 9.70
N GLY A 375 14.55 11.40 8.57
CA GLY A 375 15.76 12.04 8.09
C GLY A 375 15.80 13.53 8.39
N THR A 376 17.01 14.10 8.66
CA THR A 376 17.15 15.53 8.91
C THR A 376 18.11 16.23 7.96
N ASP A 377 17.86 17.53 7.76
CA ASP A 377 18.72 18.46 7.07
C ASP A 377 19.12 19.60 8.03
N GLN A 378 20.41 19.76 8.29
CA GLN A 378 20.91 20.81 9.19
C GLN A 378 21.17 22.16 8.49
N GLY A 379 20.72 22.32 7.24
CA GLY A 379 20.70 23.58 6.51
C GLY A 379 22.06 24.07 6.05
N THR A 380 22.76 24.89 6.83
CA THR A 380 23.98 25.57 6.43
C THR A 380 25.25 24.70 6.46
N GLY A 381 25.23 23.57 7.16
CA GLY A 381 26.24 22.51 7.13
C GLY A 381 25.83 21.44 6.12
N ARG A 382 26.76 20.69 5.58
CA ARG A 382 26.45 19.57 4.67
C ARG A 382 26.09 18.30 5.44
N SER A 383 25.49 18.45 6.58
CA SER A 383 25.26 17.45 7.59
C SER A 383 23.77 17.18 7.73
N GLY A 384 23.43 15.96 8.01
CA GLY A 384 22.11 15.48 8.33
C GLY A 384 22.22 14.20 9.13
N SER A 385 21.12 13.75 9.69
CA SER A 385 21.07 12.58 10.56
C SER A 385 19.84 11.74 10.23
N VAL A 386 19.95 10.42 10.36
CA VAL A 386 18.79 9.55 10.41
C VAL A 386 18.52 9.18 11.87
N TRP A 387 17.27 9.28 12.25
CA TRP A 387 16.77 8.96 13.60
C TRP A 387 15.79 7.81 13.51
N VAL A 388 15.94 6.87 14.42
CA VAL A 388 14.97 5.79 14.64
C VAL A 388 14.41 5.95 16.05
N LEU A 389 13.09 6.12 16.10
CA LEU A 389 12.36 6.44 17.32
C LEU A 389 11.39 5.31 17.63
N ASP A 390 11.26 4.92 18.89
CA ASP A 390 10.20 4.02 19.35
C ASP A 390 8.83 4.63 19.06
N GLY A 391 8.02 3.98 18.25
CA GLY A 391 6.74 4.53 17.79
C GLY A 391 5.76 4.84 18.91
N ALA A 392 5.75 4.04 19.97
CA ALA A 392 4.83 4.23 21.08
C ALA A 392 5.17 5.46 21.96
N THR A 393 6.47 5.83 22.06
CA THR A 393 6.96 6.78 23.04
C THR A 393 7.72 7.97 22.45
N GLY A 394 8.19 7.88 21.20
CA GLY A 394 9.08 8.86 20.58
C GLY A 394 10.52 8.85 21.12
N GLN A 395 10.89 7.87 21.95
CA GLN A 395 12.25 7.75 22.45
C GLN A 395 13.20 7.28 21.34
N THR A 396 14.41 7.88 21.30
CA THR A 396 15.42 7.47 20.32
C THR A 396 15.90 6.05 20.61
N LEU A 397 15.76 5.16 19.63
CA LEU A 397 16.34 3.82 19.65
C LEU A 397 17.81 3.89 19.23
N TRP A 398 18.07 4.49 18.08
CA TRP A 398 19.40 4.82 17.59
C TRP A 398 19.35 5.99 16.61
N LYS A 399 20.51 6.55 16.30
CA LYS A 399 20.69 7.57 15.27
C LYS A 399 22.06 7.47 14.65
N ALA A 400 22.17 7.86 13.36
CA ALA A 400 23.45 8.10 12.70
C ALA A 400 23.53 9.57 12.29
N THR A 401 24.61 10.23 12.66
CA THR A 401 24.82 11.69 12.47
C THR A 401 25.92 11.95 11.45
N ASP A 402 25.93 13.17 10.88
CA ASP A 402 26.94 13.63 9.92
C ASP A 402 27.02 12.77 8.64
N ILE A 403 25.89 12.18 8.22
CA ILE A 403 25.82 11.28 7.08
C ILE A 403 25.48 11.96 5.74
N GLY A 404 25.33 13.27 5.74
CA GLY A 404 24.92 14.08 4.60
C GLY A 404 23.50 14.61 4.77
N ARG A 405 23.14 15.63 3.98
CA ARG A 405 21.77 16.19 3.98
C ARG A 405 20.78 15.14 3.51
N ILE A 406 19.68 15.03 4.23
CA ILE A 406 18.57 14.14 3.89
C ILE A 406 17.36 15.04 3.59
N ILE A 407 16.92 15.02 2.33
CA ILE A 407 15.76 15.77 1.83
C ILE A 407 14.66 14.78 1.44
N GLY A 408 15.04 13.73 0.69
CA GLY A 408 14.13 12.63 0.37
C GLY A 408 13.80 11.78 1.60
N SER A 409 12.68 11.09 1.57
CA SER A 409 12.25 10.26 2.68
C SER A 409 13.02 8.94 2.71
N VAL A 410 13.28 8.47 3.91
CA VAL A 410 13.88 7.16 4.15
C VAL A 410 12.91 6.06 3.73
N VAL A 411 13.46 4.93 3.27
CA VAL A 411 12.68 3.73 2.98
C VAL A 411 13.25 2.53 3.73
N THR A 412 12.46 1.50 3.92
CA THR A 412 12.85 0.34 4.70
C THR A 412 12.42 -0.96 4.04
N ALA A 413 13.26 -1.99 4.18
CA ALA A 413 12.99 -3.34 3.69
C ALA A 413 13.85 -4.34 4.45
N ASP A 414 13.42 -5.59 4.58
CA ASP A 414 14.23 -6.66 5.16
C ASP A 414 15.20 -7.21 4.09
N LEU A 415 16.33 -6.52 3.90
CA LEU A 415 17.30 -6.81 2.84
C LEU A 415 18.11 -8.09 3.08
N ALA A 416 18.18 -8.52 4.34
CA ALA A 416 18.97 -9.67 4.76
C ALA A 416 18.11 -10.92 5.06
N GLY A 417 16.77 -10.81 5.05
CA GLY A 417 15.87 -11.87 5.48
C GLY A 417 15.98 -12.18 6.98
N ALA A 418 16.25 -11.15 7.76
CA ALA A 418 16.51 -11.27 9.20
C ALA A 418 15.24 -11.15 10.06
N GLY A 419 14.08 -10.90 9.44
CA GLY A 419 12.79 -10.70 10.10
C GLY A 419 12.65 -9.34 10.76
N TYR A 420 13.43 -8.35 10.33
CA TYR A 420 13.30 -6.93 10.67
C TYR A 420 13.79 -6.07 9.52
N ALA A 421 13.31 -4.85 9.44
CA ALA A 421 13.62 -3.96 8.33
C ALA A 421 14.96 -3.25 8.50
N ASP A 422 15.77 -3.21 7.44
CA ASP A 422 16.92 -2.33 7.27
C ASP A 422 16.47 -0.95 6.80
N VAL A 423 17.33 0.07 6.99
CA VAL A 423 17.01 1.47 6.70
C VAL A 423 17.87 1.98 5.54
N ILE A 424 17.23 2.44 4.45
CA ILE A 424 17.88 3.01 3.28
C ILE A 424 17.66 4.52 3.29
N VAL A 425 18.74 5.28 3.41
CA VAL A 425 18.75 6.72 3.61
C VAL A 425 19.24 7.41 2.35
N PRO A 426 18.40 8.17 1.62
CA PRO A 426 18.84 8.98 0.49
C PRO A 426 19.59 10.20 1.00
N THR A 427 20.76 10.46 0.44
CA THR A 427 21.53 11.66 0.75
C THR A 427 21.97 12.38 -0.53
N ILE A 428 22.42 13.62 -0.40
CA ILE A 428 23.01 14.33 -1.55
C ILE A 428 24.33 13.70 -2.07
N SER A 429 24.76 12.58 -1.50
CA SER A 429 26.00 11.87 -1.84
C SER A 429 25.80 10.37 -2.01
N GLY A 430 24.62 9.93 -2.41
CA GLY A 430 24.23 8.54 -2.58
C GLY A 430 23.24 8.05 -1.53
N ALA A 431 22.86 6.79 -1.62
CA ALA A 431 22.05 6.14 -0.61
C ALA A 431 22.93 5.33 0.36
N LEU A 432 22.69 5.53 1.66
CA LEU A 432 23.33 4.79 2.73
C LEU A 432 22.38 3.74 3.27
N VAL A 433 22.86 2.51 3.49
CA VAL A 433 22.05 1.43 4.03
C VAL A 433 22.56 1.07 5.42
N PHE A 434 21.64 1.01 6.37
CA PHE A 434 21.91 0.69 7.76
C PHE A 434 21.15 -0.56 8.18
N ASP A 435 21.79 -1.45 8.94
CA ASP A 435 21.10 -2.49 9.68
C ASP A 435 20.10 -1.84 10.65
N GLY A 436 18.81 -2.17 10.49
CA GLY A 436 17.73 -1.47 11.18
C GLY A 436 17.77 -1.62 12.69
N ARG A 437 18.26 -2.75 13.19
CA ARG A 437 18.31 -3.06 14.62
C ARG A 437 19.50 -2.40 15.33
N SER A 438 20.65 -2.38 14.68
CA SER A 438 21.92 -1.89 15.28
C SER A 438 22.31 -0.47 14.89
N GLY A 439 21.76 0.07 13.79
CA GLY A 439 22.17 1.34 13.20
C GLY A 439 23.58 1.31 12.58
N VAL A 440 24.13 0.13 12.33
CA VAL A 440 25.45 -0.01 11.68
C VAL A 440 25.27 0.12 10.17
N GLN A 441 26.08 0.99 9.54
CA GLN A 441 26.07 1.13 8.09
C GLN A 441 26.61 -0.13 7.41
N ILE A 442 25.85 -0.73 6.51
CA ILE A 442 26.17 -1.97 5.81
C ILE A 442 26.51 -1.78 4.33
N ALA A 443 26.01 -0.70 3.69
CA ALA A 443 26.34 -0.42 2.29
C ALA A 443 26.28 1.08 1.97
N THR A 444 26.90 1.45 0.82
CA THR A 444 26.71 2.73 0.14
C THR A 444 26.39 2.46 -1.33
N LEU A 445 25.26 2.96 -1.81
CA LEU A 445 24.80 2.83 -3.20
C LEU A 445 25.00 4.17 -3.91
N SER A 446 25.41 4.13 -5.19
CA SER A 446 25.58 5.32 -6.06
C SER A 446 26.25 6.53 -5.37
N PRO A 447 27.48 6.42 -4.87
CA PRO A 447 28.10 7.41 -3.96
C PRO A 447 28.34 8.80 -4.59
N PHE A 448 28.00 9.00 -5.86
CA PHE A 448 28.14 10.27 -6.59
C PHE A 448 26.79 10.78 -7.13
N LEU A 449 25.70 10.10 -6.80
CA LEU A 449 24.34 10.48 -7.20
C LEU A 449 23.70 11.29 -6.07
N GLY A 450 23.35 12.55 -6.34
CA GLY A 450 22.63 13.39 -5.38
C GLY A 450 21.16 12.98 -5.33
N LEU A 451 20.71 12.50 -4.19
CA LEU A 451 19.33 12.08 -3.97
C LEU A 451 18.61 13.13 -3.11
N GLN A 452 17.57 13.75 -3.67
CA GLN A 452 16.63 14.64 -2.97
C GLN A 452 15.24 14.01 -2.87
N ASN A 453 15.11 12.78 -3.27
CA ASN A 453 13.91 11.96 -3.31
C ASN A 453 14.16 10.62 -2.63
N SER A 454 13.12 9.81 -2.54
CA SER A 454 13.18 8.50 -1.87
C SER A 454 13.59 7.39 -2.83
N PRO A 455 14.35 6.39 -2.39
CA PRO A 455 14.56 5.14 -3.12
C PRO A 455 13.26 4.37 -3.34
N LEU A 456 13.27 3.45 -4.31
CA LEU A 456 12.23 2.43 -4.51
C LEU A 456 12.84 1.06 -4.23
N VAL A 457 12.24 0.29 -3.34
CA VAL A 457 12.57 -1.12 -3.11
C VAL A 457 11.47 -1.99 -3.67
N THR A 458 11.86 -3.02 -4.40
CA THR A 458 10.94 -4.01 -5.00
C THR A 458 11.44 -5.41 -4.71
N GLU A 459 10.56 -6.39 -4.82
CA GLU A 459 10.89 -7.80 -4.72
C GLU A 459 10.21 -8.54 -5.86
N ASP A 460 10.98 -9.32 -6.61
CA ASP A 460 10.45 -10.14 -7.67
C ASP A 460 9.87 -11.48 -7.13
N PRO A 461 9.10 -12.23 -7.93
CA PRO A 461 8.53 -13.51 -7.50
C PRO A 461 9.59 -14.59 -7.13
N ASN A 462 10.85 -14.41 -7.51
CA ASN A 462 11.95 -15.31 -7.17
C ASN A 462 12.67 -14.89 -5.87
N GLY A 463 12.21 -13.79 -5.23
CA GLY A 463 12.81 -13.24 -4.02
C GLY A 463 14.07 -12.41 -4.27
N THR A 464 14.33 -11.97 -5.51
CA THR A 464 15.37 -10.99 -5.80
C THR A 464 14.88 -9.62 -5.38
N ILE A 465 15.70 -8.91 -4.61
CA ILE A 465 15.37 -7.58 -4.13
C ILE A 465 15.97 -6.55 -5.08
N GLY A 466 15.14 -5.65 -5.61
CA GLY A 466 15.55 -4.52 -6.42
C GLY A 466 15.61 -3.23 -5.60
N ILE A 467 16.65 -2.41 -5.76
CA ILE A 467 16.73 -1.05 -5.22
C ILE A 467 16.97 -0.09 -6.37
N THR A 468 16.00 0.78 -6.65
CA THR A 468 16.08 1.81 -7.70
C THR A 468 16.30 3.17 -7.07
N LEU A 469 17.35 3.86 -7.53
CA LEU A 469 17.73 5.20 -7.14
C LEU A 469 17.58 6.12 -8.35
N ALA A 470 16.94 7.26 -8.18
CA ALA A 470 16.82 8.28 -9.21
C ALA A 470 17.32 9.61 -8.64
N GLY A 471 18.12 10.35 -9.38
CA GLY A 471 18.72 11.56 -8.84
C GLY A 471 19.51 12.34 -9.88
N TYR A 472 20.43 13.16 -9.42
CA TYR A 472 21.30 13.97 -10.29
C TYR A 472 22.79 13.70 -10.04
N VAL A 473 23.56 13.72 -11.12
CA VAL A 473 25.02 13.54 -11.03
C VAL A 473 25.66 14.81 -10.49
N ALA A 474 26.28 14.70 -9.32
CA ALA A 474 26.95 15.81 -8.66
C ALA A 474 28.15 16.29 -9.50
N GLY A 475 28.21 17.61 -9.78
CA GLY A 475 29.30 18.25 -10.53
C GLY A 475 29.13 18.26 -12.06
N ALA A 476 28.09 17.65 -12.60
CA ALA A 476 27.69 17.87 -13.99
C ALA A 476 27.11 19.28 -14.17
N PRO A 477 27.39 19.99 -15.28
CA PRO A 477 26.79 21.31 -15.55
C PRO A 477 25.25 21.20 -15.54
N GLY A 478 24.60 21.89 -14.59
CA GLY A 478 23.16 21.91 -14.47
C GLY A 478 22.55 20.72 -13.73
N GLY A 479 23.35 19.75 -13.24
CA GLY A 479 22.84 18.59 -12.48
C GLY A 479 21.99 17.67 -13.34
N LEU A 480 22.61 16.82 -14.15
CA LEU A 480 21.90 15.92 -15.08
C LEU A 480 21.33 14.71 -14.34
N GLY A 481 20.10 14.30 -14.67
CA GLY A 481 19.42 13.16 -14.07
C GLY A 481 20.09 11.82 -14.41
N GLN A 482 19.96 10.86 -13.49
CA GLN A 482 20.41 9.48 -13.67
C GLN A 482 19.52 8.56 -12.84
N ILE A 483 19.31 7.35 -13.35
CA ILE A 483 18.61 6.27 -12.64
C ILE A 483 19.57 5.08 -12.55
N ASP A 484 19.76 4.56 -11.34
CA ASP A 484 20.59 3.39 -11.04
C ASP A 484 19.71 2.30 -10.41
N HIS A 485 19.96 1.05 -10.79
CA HIS A 485 19.27 -0.11 -10.23
C HIS A 485 20.28 -1.13 -9.71
N TYR A 486 19.98 -1.62 -8.52
CA TYR A 486 20.74 -2.64 -7.82
C TYR A 486 19.87 -3.87 -7.58
N GLU A 487 20.47 -5.03 -7.68
CA GLU A 487 19.84 -6.30 -7.28
C GLU A 487 20.60 -6.95 -6.14
N ILE A 488 19.86 -7.55 -5.24
CA ILE A 488 20.34 -8.35 -4.14
C ILE A 488 19.83 -9.77 -4.39
N ALA A 489 20.76 -10.72 -4.55
CA ALA A 489 20.41 -12.12 -4.75
C ALA A 489 19.59 -12.63 -3.56
N GLY A 490 18.48 -13.28 -3.86
CA GLY A 490 17.41 -13.63 -2.94
C GLY A 490 17.87 -14.16 -1.60
N SER A 491 17.35 -13.56 -0.57
CA SER A 491 17.48 -13.97 0.82
C SER A 491 16.53 -15.15 1.05
N ASN A 492 17.00 -16.37 1.05
CA ASN A 492 16.43 -17.63 1.59
C ASN A 492 14.91 -17.64 1.99
N GLY A 493 14.03 -16.93 1.26
CA GLY A 493 12.58 -16.96 1.45
C GLY A 493 12.00 -15.98 2.48
N ALA A 494 12.76 -15.01 2.97
CA ALA A 494 12.20 -13.89 3.73
C ALA A 494 11.78 -12.78 2.76
N ARG A 495 10.62 -12.16 2.98
CA ARG A 495 10.11 -11.07 2.15
C ARG A 495 10.80 -9.76 2.50
N ALA A 496 11.48 -9.16 1.52
CA ALA A 496 12.07 -7.82 1.68
C ALA A 496 11.00 -6.73 1.81
N VAL A 497 9.88 -6.92 1.13
CA VAL A 497 8.75 -5.98 1.11
C VAL A 497 7.50 -6.67 1.66
N GLY A 498 6.96 -6.15 2.76
CA GLY A 498 5.80 -6.75 3.43
C GLY A 498 5.32 -5.97 4.64
N PRO A 499 4.47 -6.55 5.48
CA PRO A 499 4.05 -5.92 6.72
C PRO A 499 5.24 -5.50 7.58
N GLY A 500 5.24 -4.27 8.07
CA GLY A 500 6.34 -3.72 8.88
C GLY A 500 7.53 -3.18 8.09
N THR A 501 7.41 -2.99 6.77
CA THR A 501 8.38 -2.29 5.92
C THR A 501 7.77 -1.03 5.28
N TRP A 502 8.64 -0.15 4.74
CA TRP A 502 8.24 1.09 4.05
C TRP A 502 9.07 1.23 2.76
N PRO A 503 8.72 0.48 1.69
CA PRO A 503 9.63 0.22 0.58
C PRO A 503 9.81 1.36 -0.42
N MET A 504 9.00 2.40 -0.36
CA MET A 504 9.07 3.56 -1.25
C MET A 504 8.51 4.81 -0.58
N PHE A 505 8.64 5.96 -1.24
CA PHE A 505 8.00 7.19 -0.78
C PHE A 505 6.52 6.95 -0.52
N HIS A 506 6.07 7.34 0.66
CA HIS A 506 4.69 7.25 1.08
C HIS A 506 4.10 5.83 1.03
N HIS A 507 4.94 4.81 1.27
CA HIS A 507 4.65 3.40 1.52
C HIS A 507 4.31 2.56 0.29
N ASP A 508 3.44 3.00 -0.59
CA ASP A 508 2.91 2.19 -1.70
C ASP A 508 2.75 2.99 -3.01
N PRO A 509 2.53 2.33 -4.17
CA PRO A 509 2.42 3.01 -5.45
C PRO A 509 1.21 3.95 -5.59
N GLN A 510 0.26 3.90 -4.67
CA GLN A 510 -0.87 4.82 -4.58
C GLN A 510 -0.57 6.02 -3.67
N LEU A 511 0.60 6.04 -3.03
CA LEU A 511 1.05 7.07 -2.10
C LEU A 511 0.08 7.25 -0.93
N THR A 512 -0.39 6.15 -0.35
CA THR A 512 -1.40 6.22 0.73
C THR A 512 -0.82 6.62 2.09
N GLY A 513 0.49 6.50 2.29
CA GLY A 513 1.13 6.88 3.55
C GLY A 513 0.66 6.10 4.77
N ASN A 514 0.19 4.86 4.59
CA ASN A 514 -0.48 4.09 5.63
C ASN A 514 0.14 2.69 5.82
N ALA A 515 0.84 2.48 6.93
CA ALA A 515 1.58 1.24 7.25
C ALA A 515 0.72 0.07 7.76
N GLY A 516 -0.55 0.25 8.01
CA GLY A 516 -1.36 -0.79 8.67
C GLY A 516 -2.84 -0.52 8.64
N GLY A 517 -3.22 0.49 7.91
CA GLY A 517 -4.62 0.74 7.64
C GLY A 517 -5.12 -0.23 6.59
N THR A 518 -6.38 -0.53 6.64
CA THR A 518 -7.19 -0.98 5.52
C THR A 518 -7.10 0.03 4.38
N THR A 519 -5.87 0.27 3.86
CA THR A 519 -5.79 0.75 2.49
C THR A 519 -6.40 -0.36 1.66
N PRO A 520 -7.23 -0.03 0.70
CA PRO A 520 -7.37 -0.93 -0.42
C PRO A 520 -5.94 -1.19 -0.87
N ARG A 521 -5.42 -2.38 -0.62
CA ARG A 521 -4.14 -2.80 -1.17
C ARG A 521 -4.18 -2.35 -2.61
N GLY A 522 -3.31 -1.40 -2.98
CA GLY A 522 -3.24 -0.88 -4.32
C GLY A 522 -3.11 -2.06 -5.22
N SER A 523 -4.25 -2.36 -5.76
CA SER A 523 -4.63 -3.38 -6.67
C SER A 523 -3.69 -4.55 -6.83
N VAL A 524 -3.92 -5.46 -6.03
CA VAL A 524 -4.48 -6.66 -6.63
C VAL A 524 -5.84 -6.25 -7.20
N ALA A 525 -6.08 -6.49 -8.45
CA ALA A 525 -7.32 -6.22 -9.14
C ALA A 525 -8.54 -6.66 -8.33
N PRO A 526 -9.69 -6.06 -8.53
CA PRO A 526 -10.79 -5.86 -7.61
C PRO A 526 -11.26 -7.15 -6.96
N CYS A 527 -10.82 -7.39 -5.71
CA CYS A 527 -11.46 -8.35 -4.84
C CYS A 527 -12.64 -7.74 -4.09
N ASP A 528 -12.84 -6.41 -4.21
CA ASP A 528 -13.98 -5.67 -3.70
C ASP A 528 -15.11 -5.59 -4.72
N LEU A 529 -15.45 -6.72 -5.33
CA LEU A 529 -16.69 -6.80 -6.11
C LEU A 529 -17.83 -7.04 -5.13
N PRO A 530 -18.90 -6.22 -5.18
CA PRO A 530 -20.12 -6.55 -4.44
C PRO A 530 -20.58 -7.96 -4.82
N ALA A 531 -21.17 -8.67 -3.86
CA ALA A 531 -21.64 -10.05 -3.98
C ALA A 531 -22.60 -10.34 -5.18
N ALA A 532 -22.87 -9.33 -6.00
CA ALA A 532 -23.70 -9.42 -7.21
C ALA A 532 -22.91 -9.71 -8.51
N VAL A 533 -21.59 -9.85 -8.46
CA VAL A 533 -20.82 -10.23 -9.65
C VAL A 533 -20.73 -11.74 -9.72
N VAL A 534 -21.68 -12.29 -10.41
CA VAL A 534 -21.95 -13.72 -10.57
C VAL A 534 -20.92 -14.39 -11.50
N GLY A 535 -20.26 -15.44 -10.99
CA GLY A 535 -19.60 -16.48 -11.78
C GLY A 535 -18.09 -16.58 -11.57
N GLY A 536 -17.66 -17.77 -11.24
CA GLY A 536 -16.28 -18.17 -11.04
C GLY A 536 -16.09 -18.95 -9.73
N TYR A 537 -14.96 -19.64 -9.62
CA TYR A 537 -14.58 -20.34 -8.40
C TYR A 537 -13.07 -20.21 -8.13
N VAL A 538 -12.72 -20.50 -6.91
CA VAL A 538 -11.34 -20.43 -6.42
C VAL A 538 -10.96 -21.78 -5.85
N LEU A 539 -9.78 -22.28 -6.19
CA LEU A 539 -9.17 -23.48 -5.60
C LEU A 539 -8.02 -23.09 -4.70
N ALA A 540 -7.88 -23.74 -3.56
CA ALA A 540 -6.70 -23.65 -2.71
C ALA A 540 -5.93 -24.97 -2.71
N ALA A 541 -4.60 -24.91 -2.83
CA ALA A 541 -3.71 -26.04 -2.63
C ALA A 541 -3.17 -26.09 -1.19
N SER A 542 -2.66 -27.23 -0.76
CA SER A 542 -2.20 -27.42 0.62
C SER A 542 -0.95 -26.62 0.99
N ASP A 543 -0.21 -26.09 0.01
CA ASP A 543 0.89 -25.13 0.19
C ASP A 543 0.39 -23.68 0.24
N GLY A 544 -0.95 -23.46 0.15
CA GLY A 544 -1.58 -22.16 0.09
C GLY A 544 -1.58 -21.52 -1.30
N GLY A 545 -1.19 -22.26 -2.34
CA GLY A 545 -1.35 -21.80 -3.73
C GLY A 545 -2.83 -21.64 -4.09
N VAL A 546 -3.22 -20.47 -4.60
CA VAL A 546 -4.59 -20.14 -4.99
C VAL A 546 -4.71 -20.05 -6.51
N PHE A 547 -5.74 -20.69 -7.07
CA PHE A 547 -6.05 -20.67 -8.50
C PHE A 547 -7.46 -20.13 -8.72
N THR A 548 -7.56 -19.02 -9.44
CA THR A 548 -8.84 -18.40 -9.79
C THR A 548 -9.26 -18.75 -11.21
N PHE A 549 -10.53 -19.05 -11.40
CA PHE A 549 -11.07 -19.37 -12.72
C PHE A 549 -12.11 -18.33 -13.14
N PRO A 550 -11.96 -17.78 -14.37
CA PRO A 550 -12.67 -16.58 -14.78
C PRO A 550 -14.20 -16.80 -14.89
N GLY A 551 -14.86 -16.00 -14.22
CA GLY A 551 -16.17 -15.40 -14.27
C GLY A 551 -15.96 -13.93 -13.99
N ASN A 552 -15.64 -13.49 -12.85
CA ASN A 552 -15.17 -12.16 -12.46
C ASN A 552 -14.50 -12.22 -11.07
N ARG A 553 -13.99 -13.39 -10.66
CA ARG A 553 -13.25 -13.51 -9.41
C ARG A 553 -11.76 -13.29 -9.65
N PRO A 554 -11.20 -12.18 -9.17
CA PRO A 554 -9.78 -11.91 -9.26
C PRO A 554 -8.98 -12.76 -8.26
N PHE A 555 -7.70 -12.91 -8.53
CA PHE A 555 -6.75 -13.43 -7.58
C PHE A 555 -6.51 -12.37 -6.48
N CYS A 556 -6.83 -12.69 -5.22
CA CYS A 556 -6.76 -11.77 -4.10
C CYS A 556 -5.50 -11.94 -3.24
N GLY A 557 -4.63 -12.85 -3.60
CA GLY A 557 -3.44 -13.23 -2.86
C GLY A 557 -3.45 -14.71 -2.48
N SER A 558 -2.34 -15.22 -1.98
CA SER A 558 -2.19 -16.61 -1.54
C SER A 558 -1.01 -16.74 -0.57
N THR A 559 -0.99 -17.82 0.22
CA THR A 559 0.17 -18.20 1.01
C THR A 559 1.11 -19.16 0.25
N GLY A 560 0.87 -19.40 -1.03
CA GLY A 560 1.60 -20.41 -1.84
C GLY A 560 3.13 -20.22 -1.94
N ASN A 561 3.63 -19.04 -1.62
CA ASN A 561 5.05 -18.74 -1.53
C ASN A 561 5.54 -18.54 -0.09
N GLU A 562 4.68 -18.79 0.91
CA GLU A 562 5.02 -18.63 2.31
C GLU A 562 5.42 -19.97 2.94
N ARG A 563 6.35 -19.94 3.88
CA ARG A 563 6.65 -21.11 4.67
C ARG A 563 5.59 -21.29 5.76
N LEU A 564 4.61 -22.11 5.48
CA LEU A 564 3.58 -22.44 6.44
C LEU A 564 4.12 -23.39 7.54
N THR A 565 3.67 -23.17 8.78
CA THR A 565 3.94 -24.07 9.91
C THR A 565 3.21 -25.40 9.72
N GLN A 566 1.98 -25.33 9.21
CA GLN A 566 1.11 -26.46 8.87
C GLN A 566 0.43 -26.19 7.51
N PRO A 567 0.07 -27.23 6.76
CA PRO A 567 -0.54 -27.07 5.44
C PRO A 567 -1.92 -26.40 5.55
N ILE A 568 -2.32 -25.71 4.48
CA ILE A 568 -3.71 -25.24 4.28
C ILE A 568 -4.61 -26.47 4.14
N VAL A 569 -5.77 -26.41 4.77
CA VAL A 569 -6.77 -27.50 4.83
C VAL A 569 -8.18 -27.05 4.43
N GLY A 570 -8.41 -25.75 4.27
CA GLY A 570 -9.71 -25.21 3.91
C GLY A 570 -9.63 -23.75 3.46
N MET A 571 -10.73 -23.30 2.86
CA MET A 571 -10.93 -21.93 2.38
C MET A 571 -12.39 -21.55 2.57
N ALA A 572 -12.69 -20.28 2.80
CA ALA A 572 -14.03 -19.72 2.77
C ALA A 572 -14.04 -18.35 2.08
N VAL A 573 -15.12 -18.03 1.38
CA VAL A 573 -15.33 -16.69 0.77
C VAL A 573 -15.82 -15.74 1.84
N ALA A 574 -15.39 -14.47 1.79
CA ALA A 574 -15.94 -13.37 2.56
C ALA A 574 -17.10 -12.73 1.75
N PRO A 575 -18.37 -13.00 2.11
CA PRO A 575 -19.51 -12.63 1.26
C PRO A 575 -19.66 -11.13 1.04
N ALA A 576 -19.30 -10.32 2.06
CA ALA A 576 -19.44 -8.86 1.99
C ALA A 576 -18.40 -8.17 1.10
N SER A 577 -17.21 -8.78 0.94
CA SER A 577 -16.06 -8.12 0.28
C SER A 577 -15.59 -8.83 -0.99
N GLY A 578 -16.05 -10.06 -1.24
CA GLY A 578 -15.54 -10.89 -2.34
C GLY A 578 -14.13 -11.46 -2.12
N GLY A 579 -13.46 -11.10 -1.00
CA GLY A 579 -12.22 -11.72 -0.55
C GLY A 579 -12.43 -13.15 -0.05
N TYR A 580 -11.38 -13.75 0.50
CA TYR A 580 -11.43 -15.11 1.05
C TYR A 580 -10.42 -15.31 2.19
N TRP A 581 -10.68 -16.34 2.98
CA TRP A 581 -9.76 -16.83 3.99
C TRP A 581 -9.23 -18.21 3.61
N GLU A 582 -7.96 -18.45 3.92
CA GLU A 582 -7.36 -19.78 3.99
C GLU A 582 -7.18 -20.15 5.46
N VAL A 583 -7.42 -21.42 5.80
CA VAL A 583 -7.16 -21.96 7.14
C VAL A 583 -6.14 -23.07 7.08
N ALA A 584 -5.11 -23.00 7.94
CA ALA A 584 -4.11 -24.04 8.10
C ALA A 584 -4.51 -25.07 9.17
N ALA A 585 -3.90 -26.25 9.14
CA ALA A 585 -4.19 -27.34 10.09
C ALA A 585 -3.88 -27.00 11.56
N ASP A 586 -3.06 -25.99 11.85
CA ASP A 586 -2.83 -25.45 13.20
C ASP A 586 -3.84 -24.36 13.59
N GLY A 587 -4.84 -24.10 12.75
CA GLY A 587 -5.84 -23.05 12.92
C GLY A 587 -5.31 -21.65 12.65
N GLY A 588 -4.20 -21.52 11.92
CA GLY A 588 -3.74 -20.25 11.38
C GLY A 588 -4.68 -19.76 10.28
N ILE A 589 -5.15 -18.52 10.35
CA ILE A 589 -6.01 -17.89 9.35
C ILE A 589 -5.22 -16.87 8.54
N PHE A 590 -5.37 -16.93 7.22
CA PHE A 590 -4.80 -15.98 6.26
C PHE A 590 -5.94 -15.31 5.50
N ALA A 591 -6.05 -14.00 5.61
CA ALA A 591 -7.13 -13.22 5.02
C ALA A 591 -6.65 -12.50 3.75
N PHE A 592 -7.40 -12.60 2.65
CA PHE A 592 -7.05 -12.02 1.36
C PHE A 592 -8.20 -11.20 0.79
N GLY A 593 -7.84 -10.15 0.03
CA GLY A 593 -8.83 -9.21 -0.46
C GLY A 593 -9.47 -8.45 0.70
N GLY A 594 -10.71 -8.05 0.56
CA GLY A 594 -11.43 -7.37 1.65
C GLY A 594 -11.88 -8.28 2.81
N ALA A 595 -11.37 -9.52 2.93
CA ALA A 595 -11.71 -10.41 4.03
C ALA A 595 -11.09 -9.94 5.35
N GLY A 596 -11.91 -9.66 6.38
CA GLY A 596 -11.47 -9.22 7.70
C GLY A 596 -10.77 -10.34 8.48
N PHE A 597 -9.71 -10.03 9.24
CA PHE A 597 -9.13 -10.97 10.19
C PHE A 597 -9.79 -10.80 11.55
N PHE A 598 -10.45 -11.83 12.05
CA PHE A 598 -11.20 -11.80 13.32
C PHE A 598 -10.53 -12.60 14.43
N GLY A 599 -9.39 -13.22 14.15
CA GLY A 599 -8.64 -14.05 15.08
C GLY A 599 -8.32 -15.43 14.52
N SER A 600 -7.53 -16.23 15.24
CA SER A 600 -7.12 -17.56 14.80
C SER A 600 -6.73 -18.47 15.98
N MET A 601 -6.64 -19.78 15.72
CA MET A 601 -6.02 -20.72 16.63
C MET A 601 -4.52 -20.89 16.37
N GLY A 602 -3.97 -20.26 15.33
CA GLY A 602 -2.54 -20.33 15.02
C GLY A 602 -1.66 -20.00 16.22
N GLY A 603 -0.65 -20.84 16.45
CA GLY A 603 0.25 -20.74 17.61
C GLY A 603 -0.33 -21.17 18.97
N LYS A 604 -1.60 -21.58 19.02
CA LYS A 604 -2.22 -22.13 20.23
C LYS A 604 -2.18 -23.66 20.21
N HIS A 605 -2.20 -24.29 21.40
CA HIS A 605 -2.27 -25.74 21.50
C HIS A 605 -3.67 -26.23 21.13
N LEU A 606 -3.77 -27.08 20.11
CA LEU A 606 -4.97 -27.80 19.72
C LEU A 606 -4.89 -29.27 20.15
N ASN A 607 -6.02 -29.86 20.56
CA ASN A 607 -6.12 -31.27 20.83
C ASN A 607 -6.13 -32.10 19.54
N SER A 608 -6.70 -31.56 18.49
CA SER A 608 -6.78 -32.14 17.14
C SER A 608 -6.59 -31.05 16.07
N PRO A 609 -6.04 -31.37 14.90
CA PRO A 609 -5.84 -30.37 13.84
C PRO A 609 -7.17 -29.84 13.34
N VAL A 610 -7.17 -28.57 12.88
CA VAL A 610 -8.25 -27.99 12.13
C VAL A 610 -8.33 -28.68 10.77
N VAL A 611 -9.56 -28.89 10.24
CA VAL A 611 -9.84 -29.60 8.98
C VAL A 611 -10.70 -28.78 8.01
N GLY A 612 -11.19 -27.62 8.44
CA GLY A 612 -12.01 -26.74 7.60
C GLY A 612 -12.54 -25.53 8.32
N MET A 613 -13.19 -24.66 7.58
CA MET A 613 -13.82 -23.45 8.08
C MET A 613 -15.12 -23.13 7.34
N ALA A 614 -15.99 -22.34 7.97
CA ALA A 614 -17.18 -21.75 7.35
C ALA A 614 -17.30 -20.28 7.75
N ALA A 615 -17.68 -19.40 6.82
CA ALA A 615 -17.93 -18.00 7.08
C ALA A 615 -19.35 -17.75 7.62
N THR A 616 -19.54 -16.63 8.36
CA THR A 616 -20.87 -16.08 8.61
C THR A 616 -21.42 -15.46 7.32
N PRO A 617 -22.76 -15.49 7.10
CA PRO A 617 -23.35 -15.01 5.84
C PRO A 617 -23.11 -13.54 5.53
N ASP A 618 -22.89 -12.71 6.54
CA ASP A 618 -22.55 -11.29 6.42
C ASP A 618 -21.04 -11.03 6.31
N GLY A 619 -20.20 -12.09 6.48
CA GLY A 619 -18.75 -11.98 6.41
C GLY A 619 -18.10 -11.30 7.62
N GLY A 620 -18.85 -11.09 8.73
CA GLY A 620 -18.38 -10.51 9.98
C GLY A 620 -17.64 -11.49 10.91
N GLY A 621 -17.56 -12.77 10.52
CA GLY A 621 -16.89 -13.81 11.30
C GLY A 621 -16.75 -15.14 10.57
N TYR A 622 -16.19 -16.13 11.27
CA TYR A 622 -16.04 -17.50 10.78
C TYR A 622 -15.90 -18.52 11.92
N TRP A 623 -16.20 -19.76 11.60
CA TRP A 623 -15.93 -20.93 12.45
C TRP A 623 -14.79 -21.74 11.85
N GLU A 624 -13.88 -22.20 12.69
CA GLU A 624 -12.94 -23.27 12.41
C GLU A 624 -13.42 -24.56 13.03
N VAL A 625 -13.32 -25.69 12.35
CA VAL A 625 -13.65 -27.01 12.87
C VAL A 625 -12.42 -27.89 12.97
N ALA A 626 -12.20 -28.51 14.12
CA ALA A 626 -11.14 -29.48 14.33
C ALA A 626 -11.64 -30.93 14.04
N GLN A 627 -10.68 -31.82 13.79
CA GLN A 627 -10.92 -33.23 13.45
C GLN A 627 -11.70 -33.99 14.56
N ASP A 628 -11.59 -33.58 15.82
CA ASP A 628 -12.35 -34.11 16.95
C ASP A 628 -13.73 -33.47 17.11
N GLY A 629 -14.13 -32.61 16.19
CA GLY A 629 -15.38 -31.87 16.20
C GLY A 629 -15.37 -30.64 17.12
N GLY A 630 -14.19 -30.20 17.58
CA GLY A 630 -14.02 -28.93 18.26
C GLY A 630 -14.34 -27.76 17.33
N ILE A 631 -15.04 -26.74 17.84
CA ILE A 631 -15.41 -25.53 17.10
C ILE A 631 -14.74 -24.32 17.76
N PHE A 632 -14.12 -23.47 16.95
CA PHE A 632 -13.58 -22.18 17.34
C PHE A 632 -14.30 -21.08 16.54
N ALA A 633 -14.89 -20.12 17.24
CA ALA A 633 -15.70 -19.06 16.65
C ALA A 633 -14.97 -17.71 16.78
N PHE A 634 -14.91 -16.93 15.69
CA PHE A 634 -14.24 -15.66 15.62
C PHE A 634 -15.12 -14.59 14.97
N GLY A 635 -14.91 -13.32 15.35
CA GLY A 635 -15.76 -12.22 14.90
C GLY A 635 -17.15 -12.31 15.51
N ASP A 636 -18.19 -12.16 14.70
CA ASP A 636 -19.59 -12.28 15.11
C ASP A 636 -20.12 -13.73 15.06
N ALA A 637 -19.31 -14.69 14.61
CA ALA A 637 -19.65 -16.11 14.61
C ALA A 637 -19.92 -16.60 16.04
N GLN A 638 -21.14 -17.13 16.30
CA GLN A 638 -21.53 -17.60 17.63
C GLN A 638 -21.15 -19.07 17.81
N PHE A 639 -20.61 -19.41 18.98
CA PHE A 639 -20.44 -20.81 19.37
C PHE A 639 -21.82 -21.41 19.73
N LEU A 640 -22.26 -22.38 18.95
CA LEU A 640 -23.58 -23.01 19.11
C LEU A 640 -23.50 -24.44 19.65
N GLY A 641 -22.28 -24.97 19.83
CA GLY A 641 -22.01 -26.30 20.35
C GLY A 641 -20.93 -27.04 19.57
N SER A 642 -20.47 -28.17 20.10
CA SER A 642 -19.46 -29.01 19.46
C SER A 642 -19.64 -30.48 19.91
N VAL A 643 -18.98 -31.40 19.20
CA VAL A 643 -18.87 -32.81 19.61
C VAL A 643 -17.50 -33.14 20.19
N ALA A 644 -16.68 -32.14 20.46
CA ALA A 644 -15.37 -32.35 21.10
C ALA A 644 -15.51 -33.06 22.46
N GLY A 645 -14.78 -34.14 22.63
CA GLY A 645 -14.85 -34.99 23.84
C GLY A 645 -15.89 -36.10 23.76
N GLU A 646 -16.78 -36.12 22.78
CA GLU A 646 -17.66 -37.24 22.51
C GLU A 646 -16.93 -38.32 21.67
N PRO A 647 -17.24 -39.61 21.88
CA PRO A 647 -16.63 -40.66 21.08
C PRO A 647 -17.20 -40.62 19.63
N LEU A 648 -16.39 -40.24 18.67
CA LEU A 648 -16.72 -40.28 17.26
C LEU A 648 -16.33 -41.63 16.65
N ASN A 649 -17.17 -42.18 15.77
CA ASN A 649 -16.80 -43.38 14.99
C ASN A 649 -15.72 -43.11 13.96
N GLN A 650 -15.79 -41.91 13.32
CA GLN A 650 -14.83 -41.38 12.36
C GLN A 650 -14.63 -39.89 12.61
N PRO A 651 -13.48 -39.34 12.24
CA PRO A 651 -13.18 -37.91 12.42
C PRO A 651 -14.12 -37.02 11.63
N VAL A 652 -14.34 -35.80 12.14
CA VAL A 652 -14.99 -34.71 11.39
C VAL A 652 -14.05 -34.27 10.26
N VAL A 653 -14.62 -33.95 9.09
CA VAL A 653 -13.88 -33.60 7.87
C VAL A 653 -14.38 -32.31 7.21
N GLY A 654 -15.49 -31.71 7.68
CA GLY A 654 -16.01 -30.48 7.11
C GLY A 654 -17.10 -29.83 7.95
N ILE A 655 -17.37 -28.56 7.66
CA ILE A 655 -18.39 -27.71 8.28
C ILE A 655 -19.10 -26.89 7.21
N SER A 656 -20.41 -26.64 7.37
CA SER A 656 -21.16 -25.65 6.60
C SER A 656 -22.12 -24.86 7.50
N SER A 657 -22.22 -23.53 7.32
CA SER A 657 -23.12 -22.64 8.07
C SER A 657 -24.52 -22.62 7.45
N THR A 658 -25.57 -22.35 8.25
CA THR A 658 -26.92 -22.05 7.69
C THR A 658 -26.92 -20.69 6.99
N ALA A 659 -27.88 -20.49 6.07
CA ALA A 659 -27.97 -19.25 5.28
C ALA A 659 -28.20 -17.98 6.13
N ASP A 660 -28.73 -18.11 7.34
CA ASP A 660 -28.95 -17.00 8.28
C ASP A 660 -27.87 -16.91 9.39
N GLY A 661 -26.85 -17.80 9.35
CA GLY A 661 -25.72 -17.80 10.30
C GLY A 661 -26.07 -18.23 11.73
N LYS A 662 -27.28 -18.72 11.98
CA LYS A 662 -27.72 -19.14 13.33
C LYS A 662 -27.52 -20.63 13.61
N GLY A 663 -26.98 -21.35 12.67
CA GLY A 663 -26.63 -22.76 12.78
C GLY A 663 -25.45 -23.15 11.92
N TYR A 664 -24.90 -24.31 12.22
CA TYR A 664 -23.95 -25.00 11.36
C TYR A 664 -24.10 -26.52 11.49
N ARG A 665 -23.62 -27.22 10.49
CA ARG A 665 -23.52 -28.67 10.51
C ARG A 665 -22.10 -29.12 10.21
N MET A 666 -21.68 -30.19 10.85
CA MET A 666 -20.42 -30.86 10.64
C MET A 666 -20.69 -32.24 10.02
N VAL A 667 -19.80 -32.69 9.14
CA VAL A 667 -19.83 -34.04 8.57
C VAL A 667 -18.60 -34.82 9.06
N ALA A 668 -18.81 -36.06 9.49
CA ALA A 668 -17.72 -37.01 9.75
C ALA A 668 -17.41 -37.85 8.50
N ALA A 669 -16.24 -38.48 8.47
CA ALA A 669 -15.78 -39.28 7.33
C ALA A 669 -16.65 -40.51 7.03
N ASP A 670 -17.45 -41.00 8.00
CA ASP A 670 -18.46 -42.04 7.81
C ASP A 670 -19.85 -41.51 7.36
N GLY A 671 -19.92 -40.18 7.10
CA GLY A 671 -21.16 -39.49 6.72
C GLY A 671 -22.09 -39.20 7.89
N GLY A 672 -21.64 -39.32 9.11
CA GLY A 672 -22.39 -38.84 10.29
C GLY A 672 -22.51 -37.32 10.27
N ILE A 673 -23.73 -36.79 10.40
CA ILE A 673 -24.02 -35.35 10.46
C ILE A 673 -24.33 -34.94 11.89
N PHE A 674 -23.69 -33.85 12.33
CA PHE A 674 -23.95 -33.19 13.61
C PHE A 674 -24.44 -31.77 13.36
N THR A 675 -25.60 -31.41 13.89
CA THR A 675 -26.23 -30.10 13.68
C THR A 675 -26.28 -29.30 14.97
N PHE A 676 -26.02 -28.00 14.86
CA PHE A 676 -26.02 -27.06 15.98
C PHE A 676 -26.77 -25.77 15.61
N GLY A 677 -27.33 -25.11 16.66
CA GLY A 677 -28.18 -23.96 16.45
C GLY A 677 -29.48 -24.32 15.78
N ASP A 678 -29.88 -23.59 14.75
CA ASP A 678 -31.10 -23.86 13.99
C ASP A 678 -30.87 -24.74 12.74
N ALA A 679 -29.67 -25.29 12.56
CA ALA A 679 -29.36 -26.16 11.42
C ALA A 679 -30.22 -27.43 11.46
N PRO A 680 -31.10 -27.67 10.45
CA PRO A 680 -31.99 -28.84 10.44
C PRO A 680 -31.19 -30.11 10.14
N TYR A 681 -31.53 -31.18 10.87
CA TYR A 681 -31.07 -32.52 10.52
C TYR A 681 -32.11 -33.15 9.56
N ALA A 682 -31.69 -33.48 8.35
CA ALA A 682 -32.55 -34.05 7.31
C ALA A 682 -32.12 -35.46 6.88
N GLY A 683 -31.18 -36.07 7.55
CA GLY A 683 -30.65 -37.40 7.29
C GLY A 683 -29.12 -37.43 7.19
N SER A 684 -28.54 -38.63 7.05
CA SER A 684 -27.11 -38.83 6.90
C SER A 684 -26.79 -40.20 6.31
N THR A 685 -25.57 -40.39 5.78
CA THR A 685 -25.04 -41.70 5.44
C THR A 685 -24.40 -42.43 6.65
N GLY A 686 -24.38 -41.80 7.79
CA GLY A 686 -23.82 -42.39 9.03
C GLY A 686 -24.39 -43.77 9.34
N GLY A 687 -23.54 -44.75 9.55
CA GLY A 687 -23.90 -46.15 9.75
C GLY A 687 -24.17 -46.96 8.48
N GLN A 688 -24.10 -46.35 7.30
CA GLN A 688 -24.14 -47.05 6.02
C GLN A 688 -22.73 -47.40 5.56
N ARG A 689 -22.64 -48.46 4.74
CA ARG A 689 -21.33 -48.80 4.15
C ARG A 689 -21.07 -47.90 2.94
N LEU A 690 -20.09 -47.05 3.06
CA LEU A 690 -19.60 -46.21 1.96
C LEU A 690 -18.47 -46.90 1.20
N ASN A 691 -18.35 -46.60 -0.11
CA ASN A 691 -17.22 -47.03 -0.93
C ASN A 691 -15.97 -46.22 -0.67
N ALA A 692 -16.12 -44.92 -0.30
CA ALA A 692 -15.06 -44.00 0.05
C ALA A 692 -15.54 -43.07 1.19
N PRO A 693 -14.64 -42.51 2.00
CA PRO A 693 -15.04 -41.59 3.09
C PRO A 693 -15.63 -40.29 2.54
N MET A 694 -16.51 -39.66 3.31
CA MET A 694 -16.98 -38.30 3.07
C MET A 694 -15.83 -37.30 3.24
N VAL A 695 -15.85 -36.21 2.46
CA VAL A 695 -14.84 -35.17 2.45
C VAL A 695 -15.39 -33.76 2.65
N ALA A 696 -16.68 -33.53 2.31
CA ALA A 696 -17.31 -32.21 2.49
C ALA A 696 -18.84 -32.32 2.63
N THR A 697 -19.46 -31.27 3.17
CA THR A 697 -20.89 -30.99 3.14
C THR A 697 -21.12 -29.53 2.77
N VAL A 698 -22.11 -29.26 1.91
CA VAL A 698 -22.54 -27.91 1.54
C VAL A 698 -24.05 -27.78 1.63
N ASN A 699 -24.55 -26.58 1.91
CA ASN A 699 -25.96 -26.30 2.01
C ASN A 699 -26.60 -26.13 0.61
N ASP A 700 -27.89 -26.45 0.52
CA ASP A 700 -28.72 -25.98 -0.57
C ASP A 700 -29.38 -24.65 -0.14
N PRO A 701 -28.99 -23.52 -0.73
CA PRO A 701 -29.50 -22.20 -0.33
C PRO A 701 -30.97 -22.01 -0.67
N ASP A 702 -31.54 -22.79 -1.64
CA ASP A 702 -32.94 -22.70 -2.08
C ASP A 702 -33.89 -23.45 -1.14
N THR A 703 -33.48 -24.64 -0.66
CA THR A 703 -34.38 -25.51 0.11
C THR A 703 -34.04 -25.65 1.59
N GLY A 704 -32.85 -25.21 2.00
CA GLY A 704 -32.29 -25.44 3.34
C GLY A 704 -31.87 -26.90 3.57
N GLY A 705 -31.92 -27.74 2.54
CA GLY A 705 -31.32 -29.07 2.51
C GLY A 705 -29.80 -29.01 2.39
N TYR A 706 -29.13 -30.11 2.15
CA TYR A 706 -27.70 -30.19 1.99
C TYR A 706 -27.24 -31.39 1.17
N TRP A 707 -26.01 -31.30 0.68
CA TRP A 707 -25.29 -32.39 0.03
C TRP A 707 -24.10 -32.83 0.87
N GLU A 708 -23.83 -34.14 0.84
CA GLU A 708 -22.56 -34.74 1.28
C GLU A 708 -21.83 -35.27 0.04
N VAL A 709 -20.52 -35.12 -0.01
CA VAL A 709 -19.71 -35.69 -1.09
C VAL A 709 -18.63 -36.60 -0.54
N ALA A 710 -18.46 -37.77 -1.15
CA ALA A 710 -17.41 -38.75 -0.83
C ALA A 710 -16.18 -38.56 -1.73
N ALA A 711 -15.04 -39.09 -1.29
CA ALA A 711 -13.76 -39.00 -2.01
C ALA A 711 -13.79 -39.71 -3.40
N ASP A 712 -14.72 -40.64 -3.66
CA ASP A 712 -14.97 -41.24 -4.97
C ASP A 712 -15.89 -40.38 -5.83
N GLY A 713 -16.35 -39.23 -5.33
CA GLY A 713 -17.25 -38.28 -5.96
C GLY A 713 -18.71 -38.72 -5.91
N GLY A 714 -19.08 -39.69 -5.09
CA GLY A 714 -20.48 -40.01 -4.77
C GLY A 714 -21.10 -38.83 -4.02
N VAL A 715 -22.29 -38.37 -4.50
CA VAL A 715 -23.05 -37.26 -3.89
C VAL A 715 -24.33 -37.81 -3.28
N PHE A 716 -24.65 -37.40 -2.06
CA PHE A 716 -25.85 -37.75 -1.32
C PHE A 716 -26.62 -36.48 -0.97
N SER A 717 -27.92 -36.47 -1.19
CA SER A 717 -28.81 -35.31 -1.06
C SER A 717 -29.82 -35.51 0.06
N TYR A 718 -30.03 -34.48 0.89
CA TYR A 718 -30.92 -34.50 2.04
C TYR A 718 -31.82 -33.26 2.09
N GLY A 719 -32.99 -33.38 2.67
CA GLY A 719 -33.83 -32.24 3.07
C GLY A 719 -34.40 -31.40 1.97
N GLY A 720 -34.55 -31.88 0.77
CA GLY A 720 -35.07 -31.13 -0.39
C GLY A 720 -33.98 -30.76 -1.38
N ALA A 721 -32.71 -30.89 -1.03
CA ALA A 721 -31.60 -30.70 -1.96
C ALA A 721 -31.68 -31.72 -3.10
N ARG A 722 -31.60 -31.21 -4.34
CA ARG A 722 -31.76 -32.06 -5.53
C ARG A 722 -30.45 -32.76 -5.87
N TYR A 723 -30.53 -34.04 -6.19
CA TYR A 723 -29.42 -34.75 -6.81
C TYR A 723 -29.27 -34.29 -8.27
N LEU A 724 -28.12 -33.74 -8.63
CA LEU A 724 -27.88 -33.16 -9.96
C LEU A 724 -26.80 -33.94 -10.75
N GLY A 725 -26.18 -34.94 -10.13
CA GLY A 725 -25.18 -35.82 -10.75
C GLY A 725 -23.99 -36.07 -9.82
N SER A 726 -23.12 -37.01 -10.19
CA SER A 726 -21.91 -37.34 -9.44
C SER A 726 -20.85 -38.00 -10.31
N THR A 727 -19.58 -38.00 -9.87
CA THR A 727 -18.53 -38.85 -10.47
C THR A 727 -18.46 -40.23 -9.84
N GLY A 728 -19.31 -40.52 -8.85
CA GLY A 728 -19.36 -41.81 -8.17
C GLY A 728 -19.51 -42.98 -9.14
N GLY A 729 -18.61 -43.96 -9.03
CA GLY A 729 -18.56 -45.11 -9.96
C GLY A 729 -17.77 -44.86 -11.25
N SER A 730 -17.27 -43.66 -11.52
CA SER A 730 -16.33 -43.32 -12.59
C SER A 730 -14.89 -43.33 -12.10
N PRO A 731 -13.91 -43.79 -12.90
CA PRO A 731 -12.50 -43.69 -12.48
C PRO A 731 -12.07 -42.25 -12.48
N LEU A 732 -11.56 -41.78 -11.34
CA LEU A 732 -10.99 -40.45 -11.15
C LEU A 732 -9.44 -40.53 -11.21
N ALA A 733 -8.80 -39.48 -11.72
CA ALA A 733 -7.33 -39.37 -11.71
C ALA A 733 -6.80 -39.10 -10.27
N ALA A 734 -7.58 -38.40 -9.44
CA ALA A 734 -7.31 -38.14 -8.04
C ALA A 734 -8.63 -38.10 -7.26
N PRO A 735 -8.64 -38.32 -5.93
CA PRO A 735 -9.85 -38.28 -5.12
C PRO A 735 -10.47 -36.88 -5.10
N ILE A 736 -11.81 -36.82 -4.96
CA ILE A 736 -12.53 -35.57 -4.65
C ILE A 736 -12.12 -35.13 -3.23
N VAL A 737 -11.93 -33.82 -3.07
CA VAL A 737 -11.49 -33.19 -1.81
C VAL A 737 -12.39 -32.04 -1.37
N GLY A 738 -13.32 -31.59 -2.22
CA GLY A 738 -14.20 -30.48 -1.91
C GLY A 738 -15.40 -30.38 -2.84
N MET A 739 -16.37 -29.59 -2.44
CA MET A 739 -17.60 -29.28 -3.14
C MET A 739 -18.01 -27.83 -2.88
N ALA A 740 -18.51 -27.13 -3.88
CA ALA A 740 -19.16 -25.83 -3.73
C ALA A 740 -20.51 -25.83 -4.47
N GLU A 741 -21.46 -25.09 -3.93
CA GLU A 741 -22.78 -24.90 -4.50
C GLU A 741 -22.86 -23.59 -5.32
N THR A 742 -23.79 -23.55 -6.28
CA THR A 742 -24.18 -22.29 -6.91
C THR A 742 -25.08 -21.49 -5.97
N SER A 743 -24.99 -20.15 -6.01
CA SER A 743 -25.75 -19.25 -5.13
C SER A 743 -27.28 -19.43 -5.16
N ASN A 744 -27.82 -20.07 -6.20
CA ASN A 744 -29.25 -20.36 -6.37
C ASN A 744 -29.62 -21.85 -6.16
N GLY A 745 -28.70 -22.69 -5.63
CA GLY A 745 -28.94 -24.10 -5.36
C GLY A 745 -29.26 -24.98 -6.59
N SER A 746 -29.10 -24.44 -7.79
CA SER A 746 -29.44 -25.16 -9.03
C SER A 746 -28.28 -25.97 -9.63
N GLY A 747 -27.08 -25.89 -9.02
CA GLY A 747 -25.88 -26.60 -9.43
C GLY A 747 -24.84 -26.72 -8.29
N TYR A 748 -23.86 -27.55 -8.54
CA TYR A 748 -22.68 -27.65 -7.69
C TYR A 748 -21.44 -28.11 -8.49
N GLU A 749 -20.29 -27.77 -8.02
CA GLU A 749 -18.99 -28.23 -8.53
C GLU A 749 -18.29 -29.13 -7.50
N LEU A 750 -17.64 -30.20 -7.99
CA LEU A 750 -16.72 -31.01 -7.21
C LEU A 750 -15.29 -30.72 -7.66
N VAL A 751 -14.34 -30.76 -6.73
CA VAL A 751 -12.91 -30.62 -7.04
C VAL A 751 -12.13 -31.84 -6.60
N SER A 752 -11.24 -32.35 -7.45
CA SER A 752 -10.30 -33.42 -7.11
C SER A 752 -8.93 -32.87 -6.67
N ALA A 753 -8.17 -33.67 -5.97
CA ALA A 753 -6.86 -33.28 -5.43
C ALA A 753 -5.82 -32.86 -6.49
N ASP A 754 -5.99 -33.28 -7.76
CA ASP A 754 -5.22 -32.82 -8.91
C ASP A 754 -5.75 -31.53 -9.54
N GLY A 755 -6.77 -30.90 -8.91
CA GLY A 755 -7.43 -29.68 -9.34
C GLY A 755 -8.39 -29.85 -10.50
N GLY A 756 -8.81 -31.08 -10.83
CA GLY A 756 -9.90 -31.37 -11.76
C GLY A 756 -11.23 -30.86 -11.18
N VAL A 757 -12.03 -30.12 -11.97
CA VAL A 757 -13.35 -29.61 -11.57
C VAL A 757 -14.42 -30.31 -12.37
N TYR A 758 -15.50 -30.73 -11.69
CA TYR A 758 -16.66 -31.42 -12.27
C TYR A 758 -17.93 -30.67 -11.91
N ALA A 759 -18.58 -30.06 -12.89
CA ALA A 759 -19.79 -29.24 -12.74
C ALA A 759 -21.05 -30.04 -13.01
N TYR A 760 -22.06 -29.88 -12.15
CA TYR A 760 -23.36 -30.54 -12.23
C TYR A 760 -24.51 -29.56 -12.12
N GLY A 761 -25.68 -29.95 -12.72
CA GLY A 761 -26.85 -29.09 -12.77
C GLY A 761 -26.61 -27.86 -13.64
N SER A 762 -26.91 -26.67 -13.12
CA SER A 762 -26.66 -25.41 -13.83
C SER A 762 -25.28 -24.79 -13.50
N ALA A 763 -24.42 -25.47 -12.72
CA ALA A 763 -23.12 -24.97 -12.39
C ALA A 763 -22.26 -24.80 -13.67
N PRO A 764 -21.71 -23.61 -13.93
CA PRO A 764 -20.90 -23.35 -15.10
C PRO A 764 -19.47 -23.87 -14.90
N PHE A 765 -18.88 -24.43 -15.93
CA PHE A 765 -17.49 -24.85 -15.93
C PHE A 765 -16.60 -23.68 -16.41
N PHE A 766 -15.76 -23.13 -15.52
CA PHE A 766 -14.85 -22.02 -15.81
C PHE A 766 -13.41 -22.46 -16.09
N GLY A 767 -13.09 -23.73 -15.94
CA GLY A 767 -11.75 -24.29 -16.13
C GLY A 767 -11.29 -25.16 -14.98
N SER A 768 -10.10 -25.75 -15.08
CA SER A 768 -9.54 -26.60 -14.04
C SER A 768 -8.02 -26.63 -14.07
N MET A 769 -7.42 -27.12 -12.97
CA MET A 769 -6.01 -27.50 -12.93
C MET A 769 -5.76 -28.94 -13.32
N GLY A 770 -6.82 -29.74 -13.50
CA GLY A 770 -6.69 -31.17 -13.89
C GLY A 770 -5.77 -31.38 -15.09
N GLY A 771 -4.79 -32.25 -14.94
CA GLY A 771 -3.76 -32.51 -15.95
C GLY A 771 -2.65 -31.48 -16.06
N LYS A 772 -2.65 -30.41 -15.23
CA LYS A 772 -1.53 -29.47 -15.12
C LYS A 772 -0.66 -29.83 -13.91
N PRO A 773 0.66 -29.54 -13.95
CA PRO A 773 1.51 -29.77 -12.79
C PRO A 773 1.11 -28.85 -11.64
N LEU A 774 0.87 -29.42 -10.47
CA LEU A 774 0.67 -28.72 -9.22
C LEU A 774 1.89 -28.98 -8.31
N HIS A 775 2.28 -28.00 -7.54
CA HIS A 775 3.34 -28.15 -6.55
C HIS A 775 2.86 -29.01 -5.38
N MET A 776 1.63 -28.75 -4.91
CA MET A 776 0.95 -29.51 -3.86
C MET A 776 -0.51 -29.75 -4.26
N PRO A 777 -1.19 -30.77 -3.68
CA PRO A 777 -2.57 -31.09 -4.03
C PRO A 777 -3.55 -29.97 -3.63
N VAL A 778 -4.61 -29.81 -4.43
CA VAL A 778 -5.77 -28.99 -4.08
C VAL A 778 -6.48 -29.60 -2.86
N VAL A 779 -6.95 -28.75 -1.94
CA VAL A 779 -7.64 -29.13 -0.69
C VAL A 779 -8.98 -28.47 -0.50
N ALA A 780 -9.28 -27.40 -1.24
CA ALA A 780 -10.56 -26.68 -1.14
C ALA A 780 -11.01 -26.10 -2.47
N LEU A 781 -12.33 -25.95 -2.61
CA LEU A 781 -13.02 -25.21 -3.66
C LEU A 781 -14.06 -24.32 -2.99
N VAL A 782 -14.11 -23.06 -3.40
CA VAL A 782 -15.19 -22.13 -3.04
C VAL A 782 -15.79 -21.53 -4.29
N GLY A 783 -17.13 -21.60 -4.39
CA GLY A 783 -17.91 -21.06 -5.48
C GLY A 783 -18.40 -19.63 -5.24
N SER A 784 -19.20 -19.11 -6.22
CA SER A 784 -19.82 -17.77 -6.17
C SER A 784 -21.26 -17.83 -5.77
#